data_d7bac054a938c9c8d548735f68433c8e
#
_entry.id   d7bac054a938c9c8d548735f68433c8e
#
_cell.length_a   1.000
_cell.length_b   1.000
_cell.length_c   1.000
_cell.angle_alpha   90.00
_cell.angle_beta   90.00
_cell.angle_gamma   90.00
#
_symmetry.space_group_name_H-M   'P 1'
#
loop_
_entity.id
_entity.type
_entity.pdbx_description
1 polymer ?
#
loop_
_entity_poly.entity_id
_entity_poly.type
_entity_poly.pdbx_seq_one_letter_code
_entity_poly.pdbx_strand_id
1 'polypeptide(L)'
;MRLTKATLFLAALLALGACDPDEPDPPPTPQLGEVTVSCQPASVALGSSAQCTASARDQNGNAFTVSSYSWTSSAQAVATVDPAGKVTPVSAGTTNISASATAGGVTRQGQATVTVTAAPATVHNGNVTANETWRAANNPHVVEGTIEVIGATLTIEAGVELRFSQDAELRITTGTLKAQGTQQAPIRMVSNQGTPTKGYWRGVVFSAGGASTMSYTTLSHCGAASGDDACIVLGSNASPVLQNVTVQNSSTVGVSVTDDGSAFGVGSAALSVSDSGSYAVRIASNQASSIPAGSTFTNNAPNAIELYGDVSRTQTWPNPGVPFVVNDHVEVEGATTPSLTISAGTVLRFGGDRSLTVGGESPGNLIVDGTAAATVLFTADAASAQPGHWRGVHLGSRSTATSRISHATIEFAGAGGNVGTGNLNLYGNAAGGGARPMLDNVVLQKSGAYGLYMENEARIGTSSTMLSARDNGSYAIVLDPNFAGTIPTGGTFTGNTPNAVELRGGVVFTTQTWPNLGIPYVVNGSINVSGSSPTLTIPAGTELRFGAGHAFTVGAGGDPGVLMAVGTAAAPIRFVPNSLTPTKGHWRGVHFWYANGSKLDYVTATYAGAGGNIGTGNVNVYREIGGFITNSTFRNSSGCGITVSDGSYTDSTAVTTNFTSATYNNTFGNNDGGTQCTN
;
A
#
# COMPACT_ATOMS: atom_id res chain seq x y z
N MET A 1 17.40 25.37 64.64
CA MET A 1 18.11 25.08 65.89
C MET A 1 19.38 25.88 65.80
N ARG A 2 19.34 27.09 66.38
CA ARG A 2 20.02 27.55 67.62
C ARG A 2 21.52 27.27 67.54
N LEU A 3 22.29 28.24 67.57
CA LEU A 3 22.90 29.27 68.45
C LEU A 3 24.43 29.06 68.35
N THR A 4 25.37 29.95 68.55
CA THR A 4 25.48 31.24 69.22
C THR A 4 26.84 31.88 68.94
N LYS A 5 26.87 33.12 68.81
CA LYS A 5 27.71 34.19 69.33
C LYS A 5 28.97 33.77 70.12
N ALA A 6 30.09 34.44 69.87
CA ALA A 6 30.90 35.03 70.95
C ALA A 6 31.73 36.22 70.38
N THR A 7 31.46 37.33 70.95
CA THR A 7 32.19 38.62 70.95
C THR A 7 33.32 38.55 71.99
N LEU A 8 34.48 39.11 71.68
CA LEU A 8 35.37 39.59 72.76
C LEU A 8 36.06 40.92 72.45
N PHE A 9 35.76 41.87 73.29
CA PHE A 9 36.45 43.18 73.43
C PHE A 9 37.80 43.01 74.05
N LEU A 10 38.80 43.90 73.74
CA LEU A 10 39.58 44.63 74.68
C LEU A 10 40.60 45.54 73.97
N ALA A 11 40.41 46.81 74.07
CA ALA A 11 40.94 47.85 74.90
C ALA A 11 42.20 48.56 74.37
N ALA A 12 42.02 49.82 74.27
CA ALA A 12 42.90 50.89 73.83
C ALA A 12 44.19 51.06 74.68
N LEU A 13 45.25 51.55 74.02
CA LEU A 13 46.23 52.37 74.73
C LEU A 13 46.62 53.53 73.85
N LEU A 14 46.32 54.78 74.28
CA LEU A 14 46.79 56.05 73.76
C LEU A 14 48.30 56.19 74.01
N ALA A 15 49.03 56.58 72.95
CA ALA A 15 50.27 57.28 73.13
C ALA A 15 50.26 58.51 72.18
N LEU A 16 50.17 59.73 72.77
CA LEU A 16 50.42 61.01 72.15
C LEU A 16 51.87 61.10 71.78
N GLY A 17 52.23 61.41 70.55
CA GLY A 17 53.54 61.78 70.05
C GLY A 17 53.39 62.78 68.89
N ALA A 18 53.70 63.98 69.23
CA ALA A 18 53.99 65.19 68.47
C ALA A 18 53.88 65.25 66.90
N CYS A 19 53.11 66.23 66.47
CA CYS A 19 53.12 66.74 65.09
C CYS A 19 54.52 67.24 64.69
N ASP A 20 55.02 66.73 63.57
CA ASP A 20 56.00 67.41 62.71
C ASP A 20 55.34 67.71 61.38
N PRO A 21 55.22 68.97 60.96
CA PRO A 21 54.60 69.31 59.62
C PRO A 21 55.74 69.34 58.54
N ASP A 22 55.37 68.78 57.39
CA ASP A 22 56.08 68.91 56.12
C ASP A 22 57.01 67.73 55.70
N GLU A 23 56.41 66.56 55.47
CA GLU A 23 56.92 65.70 54.40
C GLU A 23 55.69 65.33 53.49
N PRO A 24 55.75 65.63 52.17
CA PRO A 24 54.64 65.24 51.31
C PRO A 24 54.57 63.71 51.25
N ASP A 25 53.38 63.17 51.54
CA ASP A 25 53.13 61.76 51.34
C ASP A 25 53.65 61.27 50.00
N PRO A 26 54.41 60.16 49.99
CA PRO A 26 54.89 59.63 48.73
C PRO A 26 53.65 59.37 47.81
N PRO A 27 53.74 59.75 46.55
CA PRO A 27 52.65 59.59 45.62
C PRO A 27 52.18 58.12 45.69
N PRO A 28 50.89 57.89 45.73
CA PRO A 28 50.37 56.54 45.82
C PRO A 28 50.90 55.65 44.72
N THR A 29 51.46 54.49 45.06
CA THR A 29 52.05 53.57 44.08
C THR A 29 50.98 53.27 43.00
N PRO A 30 51.35 53.29 41.74
CA PRO A 30 50.43 53.01 40.64
C PRO A 30 49.76 51.66 40.82
N GLN A 31 48.44 51.63 40.85
CA GLN A 31 47.60 50.43 40.95
C GLN A 31 46.76 50.29 39.67
N LEU A 32 46.43 49.06 39.30
CA LEU A 32 45.59 48.78 38.13
C LEU A 32 44.21 49.45 38.28
N GLY A 33 43.96 50.51 37.48
CA GLY A 33 42.71 51.28 37.52
C GLY A 33 41.67 50.79 36.49
N GLU A 34 42.09 50.59 35.26
CA GLU A 34 41.20 50.24 34.14
C GLU A 34 41.87 49.29 33.14
N VAL A 35 41.07 48.45 32.50
CA VAL A 35 41.41 47.66 31.32
C VAL A 35 40.47 48.07 30.18
N THR A 36 40.99 48.42 29.05
CA THR A 36 40.24 48.74 27.80
C THR A 36 40.50 47.68 26.76
N VAL A 37 39.49 47.35 25.97
CA VAL A 37 39.56 46.37 24.87
C VAL A 37 39.15 47.06 23.57
N SER A 38 39.87 46.79 22.49
CA SER A 38 39.53 47.21 21.12
C SER A 38 39.71 46.03 20.18
N CYS A 39 38.69 45.75 19.36
CA CYS A 39 38.75 44.68 18.37
C CYS A 39 38.69 45.27 16.95
N GLN A 40 39.60 44.81 16.09
CA GLN A 40 39.68 45.27 14.69
C GLN A 40 39.68 44.04 13.74
N PRO A 41 38.78 43.99 12.76
CA PRO A 41 37.59 44.85 12.64
C PRO A 41 36.54 44.52 13.73
N ALA A 42 35.72 45.51 14.13
CA ALA A 42 34.63 45.31 15.09
C ALA A 42 33.46 44.51 14.45
N SER A 43 33.39 44.47 13.14
CA SER A 43 32.48 43.59 12.36
C SER A 43 33.30 42.65 11.49
N VAL A 44 33.09 41.35 11.63
CA VAL A 44 33.84 40.30 10.92
C VAL A 44 32.91 39.31 10.29
N ALA A 45 33.15 38.97 9.02
CA ALA A 45 32.38 37.95 8.33
C ALA A 45 32.78 36.52 8.79
N LEU A 46 31.84 35.56 8.75
CA LEU A 46 32.15 34.14 8.89
C LEU A 46 33.29 33.76 7.90
N GLY A 47 34.24 32.95 8.38
CA GLY A 47 35.43 32.57 7.59
C GLY A 47 36.62 33.56 7.67
N SER A 48 36.42 34.74 8.24
CA SER A 48 37.50 35.72 8.50
C SER A 48 37.88 35.68 10.00
N SER A 49 38.73 36.61 10.44
CA SER A 49 39.07 36.75 11.89
C SER A 49 39.23 38.20 12.27
N ALA A 50 39.00 38.53 13.54
CA ALA A 50 39.35 39.84 14.09
C ALA A 50 40.46 39.70 15.14
N GLN A 51 41.20 40.76 15.35
CA GLN A 51 42.22 40.83 16.38
C GLN A 51 41.78 41.81 17.48
N CYS A 52 41.67 41.34 18.70
CA CYS A 52 41.44 42.18 19.86
C CYS A 52 42.75 42.47 20.56
N THR A 53 42.88 43.70 21.01
CA THR A 53 44.01 44.19 21.83
C THR A 53 43.47 44.75 23.13
N ALA A 54 44.18 44.55 24.25
CA ALA A 54 43.85 45.12 25.52
C ALA A 54 44.95 46.03 26.01
N SER A 55 44.59 47.10 26.69
CA SER A 55 45.54 47.99 27.38
C SER A 55 45.07 48.28 28.79
N ALA A 56 46.03 48.43 29.70
CA ALA A 56 45.77 48.73 31.11
C ALA A 56 46.25 50.13 31.46
N ARG A 57 45.52 50.81 32.37
CA ARG A 57 45.85 52.10 32.91
C ARG A 57 45.86 52.05 34.45
N ASP A 58 46.67 52.93 35.08
CA ASP A 58 46.61 53.09 36.51
C ASP A 58 45.41 53.98 36.97
N GLN A 59 45.24 54.17 38.28
CA GLN A 59 44.19 55.02 38.83
C GLN A 59 44.27 56.48 38.42
N ASN A 60 45.40 56.92 37.84
CA ASN A 60 45.68 58.29 37.37
C ASN A 60 45.53 58.40 35.83
N GLY A 61 45.20 57.30 35.17
CA GLY A 61 45.03 57.26 33.70
C GLY A 61 46.32 57.04 32.90
N ASN A 62 47.47 56.81 33.54
CA ASN A 62 48.75 56.54 32.89
C ASN A 62 48.80 55.05 32.42
N ALA A 63 49.64 54.77 31.43
CA ALA A 63 49.85 53.38 30.96
C ALA A 63 50.39 52.52 32.11
N PHE A 64 49.74 51.35 32.30
CA PHE A 64 50.04 50.35 33.37
C PHE A 64 50.44 49.01 32.74
N THR A 65 51.57 48.46 33.15
CA THR A 65 52.02 47.17 32.61
C THR A 65 51.47 46.01 33.42
N VAL A 66 50.79 45.08 32.77
CA VAL A 66 50.31 43.82 33.32
C VAL A 66 51.04 42.64 32.69
N SER A 67 51.15 41.52 33.42
CA SER A 67 51.91 40.36 32.97
C SER A 67 51.17 39.60 31.83
N SER A 68 49.86 39.58 31.85
CA SER A 68 49.02 38.91 30.85
C SER A 68 47.57 39.36 30.94
N TYR A 69 46.83 39.13 29.84
CA TYR A 69 45.38 39.26 29.82
C TYR A 69 44.74 37.88 29.68
N SER A 70 43.66 37.66 30.41
CA SER A 70 42.77 36.48 30.23
C SER A 70 41.59 36.87 29.36
N TRP A 71 41.42 36.21 28.25
CA TRP A 71 40.39 36.51 27.24
C TRP A 71 39.20 35.62 27.36
N THR A 72 38.00 36.16 27.21
CA THR A 72 36.74 35.40 27.21
C THR A 72 35.74 35.97 26.20
N SER A 73 34.91 35.13 25.63
CA SER A 73 33.77 35.54 24.80
C SER A 73 32.49 35.30 25.59
N SER A 74 31.55 36.27 25.61
CA SER A 74 30.25 36.15 26.28
C SER A 74 29.32 35.18 25.54
N ALA A 75 29.55 34.89 24.26
CA ALA A 75 28.79 33.96 23.43
C ALA A 75 29.75 33.18 22.51
N GLN A 76 30.32 32.10 23.04
CA GLN A 76 31.27 31.25 22.29
C GLN A 76 30.61 30.60 21.06
N ALA A 77 29.28 30.42 21.05
CA ALA A 77 28.51 29.98 19.90
C ALA A 77 28.48 31.01 18.75
N VAL A 78 28.77 32.30 19.03
CA VAL A 78 28.89 33.38 18.02
C VAL A 78 30.34 33.54 17.57
N ALA A 79 31.28 33.67 18.51
CA ALA A 79 32.71 33.68 18.22
C ALA A 79 33.53 33.24 19.44
N THR A 80 34.62 32.55 19.21
CA THR A 80 35.62 32.19 20.21
C THR A 80 36.78 33.23 20.19
N VAL A 81 37.52 33.34 21.30
CA VAL A 81 38.75 34.15 21.38
C VAL A 81 39.88 33.29 21.96
N ASP A 82 41.05 33.37 21.37
CA ASP A 82 42.26 32.68 21.86
C ASP A 82 43.04 33.51 22.88
N PRO A 83 44.04 32.95 23.56
CA PRO A 83 44.86 33.68 24.54
C PRO A 83 45.64 34.86 23.95
N ALA A 84 45.82 34.96 22.62
CA ALA A 84 46.46 36.06 21.93
C ALA A 84 45.45 37.16 21.52
N GLY A 85 44.18 37.02 21.83
CA GLY A 85 43.12 37.96 21.48
C GLY A 85 42.58 37.80 20.06
N LYS A 86 42.95 36.72 19.34
CA LYS A 86 42.41 36.46 18.01
C LYS A 86 40.98 35.89 18.16
N VAL A 87 40.02 36.57 17.51
CA VAL A 87 38.62 36.19 17.48
C VAL A 87 38.35 35.37 16.23
N THR A 88 37.77 34.18 16.45
CA THR A 88 37.34 33.26 15.39
C THR A 88 35.82 33.19 15.37
N PRO A 89 35.15 33.69 14.31
CA PRO A 89 33.71 33.59 14.14
C PRO A 89 33.22 32.15 14.07
N VAL A 90 32.05 31.84 14.69
CA VAL A 90 31.39 30.54 14.68
C VAL A 90 30.01 30.65 14.04
N SER A 91 29.20 31.65 14.39
CA SER A 91 27.90 31.93 13.80
C SER A 91 27.61 33.43 13.76
N ALA A 92 26.74 33.87 12.86
CA ALA A 92 26.32 35.27 12.78
C ALA A 92 25.62 35.69 14.10
N GLY A 93 25.90 36.90 14.55
CA GLY A 93 25.39 37.45 15.79
C GLY A 93 26.33 38.43 16.43
N THR A 94 26.12 38.82 17.67
CA THR A 94 26.96 39.72 18.45
C THR A 94 27.50 39.03 19.70
N THR A 95 28.74 39.28 20.05
CA THR A 95 29.34 38.80 21.30
C THR A 95 30.24 39.90 21.87
N ASN A 96 30.38 39.93 23.20
CA ASN A 96 31.34 40.77 23.86
C ASN A 96 32.62 39.95 24.14
N ILE A 97 33.74 40.46 23.64
CA ILE A 97 35.05 39.92 23.94
C ILE A 97 35.63 40.72 25.10
N SER A 98 35.91 40.02 26.18
CA SER A 98 36.41 40.60 27.41
C SER A 98 37.87 40.22 27.66
N ALA A 99 38.65 41.16 28.17
CA ALA A 99 39.99 40.91 28.67
C ALA A 99 40.04 41.29 30.15
N SER A 100 40.54 40.41 30.99
CA SER A 100 40.79 40.70 32.38
C SER A 100 42.28 40.63 32.73
N ALA A 101 42.73 41.52 33.61
CA ALA A 101 44.10 41.52 34.15
C ALA A 101 44.07 41.68 35.67
N THR A 102 45.04 41.09 36.34
CA THR A 102 45.22 41.21 37.79
C THR A 102 46.62 41.69 38.08
N ALA A 103 46.72 42.72 38.88
CA ALA A 103 48.00 43.22 39.39
C ALA A 103 47.84 43.78 40.82
N GLY A 104 48.76 43.48 41.72
CA GLY A 104 48.69 43.91 43.12
C GLY A 104 47.42 43.48 43.88
N GLY A 105 46.82 42.33 43.53
CA GLY A 105 45.54 41.86 44.10
C GLY A 105 44.28 42.54 43.53
N VAL A 106 44.42 43.51 42.61
CA VAL A 106 43.32 44.22 41.93
C VAL A 106 43.08 43.61 40.56
N THR A 107 41.84 43.15 40.30
CA THR A 107 41.40 42.66 38.98
C THR A 107 40.55 43.72 38.32
N ARG A 108 40.82 43.99 37.01
CA ARG A 108 40.00 44.83 36.13
C ARG A 108 39.69 44.10 34.86
N GLN A 109 38.53 44.45 34.28
CA GLN A 109 38.07 43.87 33.04
C GLN A 109 37.59 44.98 32.11
N GLY A 110 37.95 44.87 30.85
CA GLY A 110 37.39 45.64 29.76
C GLY A 110 36.70 44.75 28.75
N GLN A 111 35.82 45.30 27.91
CA GLN A 111 35.14 44.54 26.89
C GLN A 111 34.97 45.35 25.60
N ALA A 112 34.87 44.67 24.47
CA ALA A 112 34.50 45.23 23.18
C ALA A 112 33.48 44.31 22.49
N THR A 113 32.51 44.91 21.84
CA THR A 113 31.53 44.16 21.05
C THR A 113 32.09 43.79 19.70
N VAL A 114 31.99 42.55 19.32
CA VAL A 114 32.28 42.04 17.97
C VAL A 114 30.99 41.55 17.33
N THR A 115 30.69 42.05 16.13
CA THR A 115 29.57 41.59 15.30
C THR A 115 30.08 40.62 14.27
N VAL A 116 29.59 39.41 14.30
CA VAL A 116 29.83 38.42 13.23
C VAL A 116 28.71 38.54 12.21
N THR A 117 29.08 38.87 10.96
CA THR A 117 28.14 38.91 9.84
C THR A 117 28.16 37.59 9.07
N ALA A 118 27.03 37.23 8.45
CA ALA A 118 27.03 36.15 7.50
C ALA A 118 28.04 36.38 6.37
N ALA A 119 28.64 35.31 5.87
CA ALA A 119 29.45 35.41 4.67
C ALA A 119 28.59 35.94 3.50
N PRO A 120 29.15 36.76 2.58
CA PRO A 120 28.43 37.15 1.39
C PRO A 120 28.05 35.90 0.60
N ALA A 121 26.79 35.85 0.11
CA ALA A 121 26.30 34.71 -0.64
C ALA A 121 27.00 34.60 -1.99
N THR A 122 27.30 33.36 -2.40
CA THR A 122 27.73 33.07 -3.78
C THR A 122 26.50 32.90 -4.65
N VAL A 123 26.23 33.81 -5.57
CA VAL A 123 25.05 33.80 -6.43
C VAL A 123 25.32 33.02 -7.72
N HIS A 124 24.40 32.15 -8.07
CA HIS A 124 24.37 31.36 -9.30
C HIS A 124 23.09 31.70 -10.07
N ASN A 125 23.26 32.19 -11.31
CA ASN A 125 22.16 32.58 -12.21
C ASN A 125 22.40 32.19 -13.68
N GLY A 126 23.43 31.38 -13.95
CA GLY A 126 23.77 30.89 -15.28
C GLY A 126 23.84 29.35 -15.32
N ASN A 127 23.68 28.79 -16.52
CA ASN A 127 23.75 27.35 -16.73
C ASN A 127 25.18 26.81 -16.50
N VAL A 128 25.26 25.57 -15.98
CA VAL A 128 26.52 24.84 -15.79
C VAL A 128 26.83 24.07 -17.08
N THR A 129 27.74 24.61 -17.91
CA THR A 129 28.15 24.01 -19.19
C THR A 129 29.59 23.47 -19.18
N ALA A 130 30.28 23.62 -18.05
CA ALA A 130 31.60 23.03 -17.76
C ALA A 130 31.56 22.41 -16.35
N ASN A 131 32.47 21.47 -16.09
CA ASN A 131 32.54 20.86 -14.75
C ASN A 131 32.76 21.90 -13.67
N GLU A 132 31.90 21.93 -12.69
CA GLU A 132 31.90 22.92 -11.62
C GLU A 132 31.75 22.27 -10.26
N THR A 133 32.34 22.89 -9.22
CA THR A 133 32.20 22.39 -7.83
C THR A 133 31.76 23.56 -6.93
N TRP A 134 30.62 23.37 -6.28
CA TRP A 134 30.11 24.26 -5.24
C TRP A 134 30.60 23.79 -3.88
N ARG A 135 31.31 24.65 -3.16
CA ARG A 135 32.07 24.31 -1.97
C ARG A 135 31.45 24.88 -0.70
N ALA A 136 31.47 24.13 0.39
CA ALA A 136 30.97 24.59 1.67
C ALA A 136 31.67 25.86 2.19
N ALA A 137 32.93 26.10 1.80
CA ALA A 137 33.64 27.32 2.17
C ALA A 137 32.99 28.59 1.59
N ASN A 138 32.17 28.46 0.55
CA ASN A 138 31.51 29.59 -0.13
C ASN A 138 30.01 29.70 0.27
N ASN A 139 29.59 29.04 1.35
CA ASN A 139 28.24 29.12 1.87
C ASN A 139 27.84 30.55 2.30
N PRO A 140 26.55 30.93 2.14
CA PRO A 140 25.51 30.20 1.42
C PRO A 140 25.60 30.42 -0.11
N HIS A 141 25.24 29.42 -0.88
CA HIS A 141 25.02 29.53 -2.32
C HIS A 141 23.58 29.93 -2.59
N VAL A 142 23.34 30.97 -3.38
CA VAL A 142 22.00 31.42 -3.78
C VAL A 142 21.76 31.05 -5.25
N VAL A 143 20.72 30.31 -5.52
CA VAL A 143 20.29 29.93 -6.87
C VAL A 143 19.15 30.84 -7.30
N GLU A 144 19.34 31.57 -8.40
CA GLU A 144 18.35 32.48 -8.98
C GLU A 144 17.87 31.97 -10.34
N GLY A 145 16.54 31.80 -10.50
CA GLY A 145 15.93 31.29 -11.72
C GLY A 145 16.21 29.79 -11.95
N THR A 146 16.12 29.38 -13.21
CA THR A 146 16.41 27.98 -13.59
C THR A 146 17.89 27.86 -13.97
N ILE A 147 18.61 26.98 -13.30
CA ILE A 147 19.98 26.58 -13.65
C ILE A 147 19.92 25.18 -14.27
N GLU A 148 20.41 25.09 -15.51
CA GLU A 148 20.53 23.82 -16.23
C GLU A 148 21.98 23.30 -16.19
N VAL A 149 22.15 22.02 -15.90
CA VAL A 149 23.41 21.29 -16.03
C VAL A 149 23.42 20.58 -17.38
N ILE A 150 24.25 21.09 -18.30
CA ILE A 150 24.26 20.71 -19.72
C ILE A 150 25.64 20.15 -20.10
N GLY A 151 25.72 18.85 -20.39
CA GLY A 151 26.96 18.19 -20.84
C GLY A 151 28.12 18.24 -19.85
N ALA A 152 27.87 18.63 -18.62
CA ALA A 152 28.86 18.86 -17.58
C ALA A 152 28.53 18.16 -16.27
N THR A 153 29.47 18.10 -15.35
CA THR A 153 29.24 17.61 -13.99
C THR A 153 29.21 18.79 -13.01
N LEU A 154 28.07 18.93 -12.32
CA LEU A 154 27.96 19.77 -11.13
C LEU A 154 28.22 18.91 -9.89
N THR A 155 29.29 19.26 -9.15
CA THR A 155 29.60 18.64 -7.86
C THR A 155 29.20 19.57 -6.72
N ILE A 156 28.41 19.13 -5.78
CA ILE A 156 28.04 19.84 -4.56
C ILE A 156 28.69 19.11 -3.39
N GLU A 157 29.64 19.78 -2.72
CA GLU A 157 30.40 19.20 -1.61
C GLU A 157 29.53 19.04 -0.34
N ALA A 158 29.98 18.17 0.55
CA ALA A 158 29.37 17.99 1.86
C ALA A 158 29.32 19.32 2.66
N GLY A 159 28.20 19.56 3.34
CA GLY A 159 27.96 20.75 4.15
C GLY A 159 27.59 22.03 3.36
N VAL A 160 27.37 21.91 2.05
CA VAL A 160 26.87 23.02 1.23
C VAL A 160 25.43 23.36 1.59
N GLU A 161 25.11 24.64 1.74
CA GLU A 161 23.76 25.18 1.83
C GLU A 161 23.43 25.97 0.56
N LEU A 162 22.45 25.44 -0.19
CA LEU A 162 21.85 26.09 -1.34
C LEU A 162 20.55 26.75 -0.93
N ARG A 163 20.39 28.02 -1.20
CA ARG A 163 19.19 28.81 -0.99
C ARG A 163 18.57 29.15 -2.33
N PHE A 164 17.40 28.68 -2.58
CA PHE A 164 16.69 28.89 -3.85
C PHE A 164 15.78 30.12 -3.75
N SER A 165 15.91 31.03 -4.71
CA SER A 165 15.00 32.14 -4.89
C SER A 165 13.63 31.67 -5.34
N GLN A 166 12.63 32.55 -5.32
CA GLN A 166 11.26 32.18 -5.75
C GLN A 166 11.27 31.63 -7.18
N ASP A 167 10.56 30.54 -7.39
CA ASP A 167 10.42 29.80 -8.66
C ASP A 167 11.79 29.34 -9.26
N ALA A 168 12.87 29.37 -8.49
CA ALA A 168 14.16 28.84 -8.93
C ALA A 168 14.11 27.31 -9.03
N GLU A 169 14.95 26.76 -9.91
CA GLU A 169 15.03 25.33 -10.24
C GLU A 169 16.47 24.90 -10.52
N LEU A 170 16.82 23.68 -10.13
CA LEU A 170 18.06 23.02 -10.59
C LEU A 170 17.66 21.86 -11.51
N ARG A 171 17.94 22.00 -12.82
CA ARG A 171 17.59 21.02 -13.84
C ARG A 171 18.83 20.32 -14.40
N ILE A 172 18.84 19.00 -14.35
CA ILE A 172 19.90 18.17 -14.94
C ILE A 172 19.41 17.74 -16.32
N THR A 173 19.78 18.49 -17.37
CA THR A 173 19.24 18.33 -18.73
C THR A 173 19.97 17.23 -19.51
N THR A 174 21.32 17.34 -19.63
CA THR A 174 22.17 16.32 -20.25
C THR A 174 23.48 16.11 -19.48
N GLY A 175 23.58 16.71 -18.32
CA GLY A 175 24.75 16.66 -17.43
C GLY A 175 24.60 15.63 -16.32
N THR A 176 25.43 15.79 -15.30
CA THR A 176 25.45 14.92 -14.11
C THR A 176 25.46 15.77 -12.85
N LEU A 177 24.62 15.44 -11.87
CA LEU A 177 24.68 16.00 -10.51
C LEU A 177 25.38 15.02 -9.57
N LYS A 178 26.37 15.49 -8.82
CA LYS A 178 27.03 14.79 -7.72
C LYS A 178 26.86 15.58 -6.44
N ALA A 179 25.72 15.41 -5.75
CA ALA A 179 25.49 15.99 -4.44
C ALA A 179 25.97 15.01 -3.36
N GLN A 180 27.16 15.26 -2.82
CA GLN A 180 27.89 14.31 -1.98
C GLN A 180 27.91 14.74 -0.51
N GLY A 181 26.75 14.86 0.11
CA GLY A 181 26.62 15.07 1.55
C GLY A 181 27.10 13.86 2.35
N THR A 182 27.35 14.08 3.63
CA THR A 182 27.63 13.04 4.62
C THR A 182 26.72 13.20 5.83
N GLN A 183 26.63 12.18 6.68
CA GLN A 183 25.84 12.28 7.90
C GLN A 183 26.27 13.43 8.81
N GLN A 184 27.59 13.73 8.88
CA GLN A 184 28.16 14.80 9.69
C GLN A 184 28.07 16.18 9.02
N ALA A 185 28.02 16.21 7.69
CA ALA A 185 27.95 17.41 6.88
C ALA A 185 26.93 17.25 5.73
N PRO A 186 25.63 17.25 6.05
CA PRO A 186 24.60 17.08 5.03
C PRO A 186 24.51 18.30 4.11
N ILE A 187 24.09 18.08 2.88
CA ILE A 187 23.74 19.16 1.95
C ILE A 187 22.33 19.64 2.27
N ARG A 188 22.10 20.93 2.21
CA ARG A 188 20.79 21.56 2.44
C ARG A 188 20.37 22.37 1.21
N MET A 189 19.23 22.05 0.64
CA MET A 189 18.58 22.75 -0.46
C MET A 189 17.27 23.34 0.08
N VAL A 190 17.27 24.65 0.35
CA VAL A 190 16.22 25.32 1.11
C VAL A 190 15.71 26.57 0.39
N SER A 191 14.56 27.09 0.81
CA SER A 191 14.06 28.38 0.31
C SER A 191 14.95 29.53 0.78
N ASN A 192 15.12 30.56 -0.06
CA ASN A 192 15.84 31.82 0.30
C ASN A 192 14.89 32.83 0.98
N GLN A 193 13.92 32.34 1.79
CA GLN A 193 13.02 33.20 2.56
C GLN A 193 13.39 33.23 4.04
N GLY A 194 13.18 34.39 4.68
CA GLY A 194 13.32 34.51 6.14
C GLY A 194 12.25 33.66 6.90
N THR A 195 11.06 33.53 6.33
CA THR A 195 9.98 32.64 6.80
C THR A 195 9.59 31.72 5.65
N PRO A 196 10.11 30.48 5.61
CA PRO A 196 9.89 29.56 4.50
C PRO A 196 8.42 29.17 4.33
N THR A 197 7.93 29.15 3.08
CA THR A 197 6.62 28.67 2.68
C THR A 197 6.74 27.48 1.74
N LYS A 198 5.80 26.51 1.82
CA LYS A 198 5.75 25.39 0.90
C LYS A 198 5.65 25.89 -0.55
N GLY A 199 6.39 25.26 -1.46
CA GLY A 199 6.34 25.61 -2.88
C GLY A 199 6.99 26.93 -3.25
N TYR A 200 7.92 27.41 -2.45
CA TYR A 200 8.61 28.67 -2.76
C TYR A 200 9.50 28.55 -4.00
N TRP A 201 10.14 27.41 -4.21
CA TRP A 201 10.97 27.09 -5.36
C TRP A 201 10.50 25.78 -6.02
N ARG A 202 10.88 25.55 -7.26
CA ARG A 202 10.34 24.44 -8.05
C ARG A 202 10.84 23.08 -7.60
N GLY A 203 12.15 22.91 -7.46
CA GLY A 203 12.72 21.62 -7.10
C GLY A 203 14.00 21.29 -7.88
N VAL A 204 14.35 20.01 -7.83
CA VAL A 204 15.44 19.41 -8.61
C VAL A 204 14.85 18.48 -9.65
N VAL A 205 15.13 18.73 -10.93
CA VAL A 205 14.59 17.97 -12.06
C VAL A 205 15.70 17.21 -12.77
N PHE A 206 15.56 15.91 -12.88
CA PHE A 206 16.43 15.05 -13.68
C PHE A 206 15.71 14.74 -15.00
N SER A 207 16.22 15.29 -16.12
CA SER A 207 15.63 15.16 -17.47
C SER A 207 16.50 14.34 -18.42
N ALA A 208 17.48 13.60 -17.92
CA ALA A 208 18.29 12.69 -18.72
C ALA A 208 18.85 11.55 -17.87
N GLY A 209 19.07 10.41 -18.54
CA GLY A 209 19.79 9.28 -17.97
C GLY A 209 21.26 9.59 -17.81
N GLY A 210 21.69 10.10 -16.66
CA GLY A 210 23.09 10.28 -16.27
C GLY A 210 23.38 9.58 -14.94
N ALA A 211 24.66 9.36 -14.63
CA ALA A 211 25.09 8.78 -13.36
C ALA A 211 24.98 9.78 -12.20
N SER A 212 23.83 10.46 -12.09
CA SER A 212 23.59 11.43 -11.03
C SER A 212 23.40 10.76 -9.68
N THR A 213 23.92 11.40 -8.64
CA THR A 213 23.85 10.90 -7.26
C THR A 213 23.51 12.01 -6.29
N MET A 214 22.66 11.70 -5.32
CA MET A 214 22.43 12.55 -4.15
C MET A 214 22.57 11.70 -2.89
N SER A 215 23.39 12.14 -1.95
CA SER A 215 23.56 11.49 -0.66
C SER A 215 23.44 12.49 0.48
N TYR A 216 22.82 12.11 1.60
CA TYR A 216 22.63 12.94 2.79
C TYR A 216 22.24 14.37 2.45
N THR A 217 21.21 14.50 1.60
CA THR A 217 20.72 15.80 1.10
C THR A 217 19.29 16.02 1.58
N THR A 218 19.03 17.21 2.13
CA THR A 218 17.68 17.63 2.53
C THR A 218 17.18 18.70 1.56
N LEU A 219 16.00 18.46 0.96
CA LEU A 219 15.24 19.44 0.17
C LEU A 219 14.04 19.89 0.97
N SER A 220 13.79 21.20 1.04
CA SER A 220 12.61 21.70 1.76
C SER A 220 11.97 22.91 1.10
N HIS A 221 10.62 23.02 1.27
CA HIS A 221 9.79 24.12 0.78
C HIS A 221 9.82 24.28 -0.75
N CYS A 222 10.01 23.20 -1.46
CA CYS A 222 10.00 23.06 -2.92
C CYS A 222 8.64 22.56 -3.45
N GLY A 223 8.59 22.18 -4.72
CA GLY A 223 7.39 21.65 -5.38
C GLY A 223 6.40 22.75 -5.73
N ALA A 224 6.86 23.91 -6.25
CA ALA A 224 5.98 24.97 -6.71
C ALA A 224 5.09 24.47 -7.85
N ALA A 225 3.78 24.74 -7.77
CA ALA A 225 2.77 24.33 -8.76
C ALA A 225 2.95 24.95 -10.17
N SER A 226 3.93 25.84 -10.33
CA SER A 226 4.30 26.43 -11.62
C SER A 226 5.28 25.55 -12.44
N GLY A 227 5.65 24.37 -11.93
CA GLY A 227 6.62 23.46 -12.55
C GLY A 227 6.10 22.03 -12.68
N ASP A 228 6.99 21.06 -12.55
CA ASP A 228 6.71 19.63 -12.67
C ASP A 228 6.05 19.02 -11.40
N ASP A 229 5.45 19.84 -10.56
CA ASP A 229 4.62 19.49 -9.40
C ASP A 229 5.27 18.56 -8.36
N ALA A 230 6.60 18.62 -8.17
CA ALA A 230 7.28 17.87 -7.12
C ALA A 230 8.61 18.53 -6.69
N CYS A 231 9.09 18.21 -5.49
CA CYS A 231 10.44 18.64 -5.05
C CYS A 231 11.56 17.95 -5.81
N ILE A 232 11.39 16.67 -6.15
CA ILE A 232 12.31 15.93 -7.02
C ILE A 232 11.48 15.34 -8.15
N VAL A 233 11.93 15.56 -9.38
CA VAL A 233 11.30 15.01 -10.59
C VAL A 233 12.31 14.13 -11.33
N LEU A 234 11.91 12.91 -11.65
CA LEU A 234 12.65 11.95 -12.46
C LEU A 234 11.88 11.76 -13.77
N GLY A 235 12.43 12.27 -14.87
CA GLY A 235 11.82 12.19 -16.20
C GLY A 235 12.83 11.85 -17.29
N SER A 236 12.37 11.57 -18.49
CA SER A 236 13.21 11.34 -19.68
C SER A 236 14.27 10.24 -19.48
N ASN A 237 13.87 9.11 -18.93
CA ASN A 237 14.75 7.96 -18.60
C ASN A 237 15.80 8.25 -17.51
N ALA A 238 15.59 9.22 -16.65
CA ALA A 238 16.50 9.49 -15.53
C ALA A 238 16.43 8.42 -14.47
N SER A 239 17.58 8.03 -13.95
CA SER A 239 17.68 7.04 -12.86
C SER A 239 18.79 7.43 -11.84
N PRO A 240 18.64 8.58 -11.16
CA PRO A 240 19.61 9.01 -10.16
C PRO A 240 19.62 8.08 -8.95
N VAL A 241 20.80 7.91 -8.34
CA VAL A 241 20.93 7.18 -7.07
C VAL A 241 20.69 8.15 -5.91
N LEU A 242 19.64 7.91 -5.13
CA LEU A 242 19.27 8.70 -3.96
C LEU A 242 19.53 7.90 -2.68
N GLN A 243 20.45 8.37 -1.84
CA GLN A 243 20.82 7.70 -0.58
C GLN A 243 20.69 8.65 0.61
N ASN A 244 19.87 8.30 1.61
CA ASN A 244 19.62 9.15 2.76
C ASN A 244 19.18 10.57 2.34
N VAL A 245 18.27 10.65 1.36
CA VAL A 245 17.69 11.91 0.89
C VAL A 245 16.41 12.19 1.65
N THR A 246 16.27 13.42 2.13
CA THR A 246 15.08 13.90 2.82
C THR A 246 14.38 14.96 1.98
N VAL A 247 13.10 14.78 1.71
CA VAL A 247 12.21 15.77 1.10
C VAL A 247 11.14 16.15 2.11
N GLN A 248 10.98 17.44 2.37
CA GLN A 248 10.01 17.90 3.34
C GLN A 248 9.33 19.21 2.93
N ASN A 249 8.06 19.38 3.36
CA ASN A 249 7.31 20.60 3.09
C ASN A 249 7.18 20.94 1.60
N SER A 250 6.99 19.94 0.72
CA SER A 250 6.55 20.19 -0.65
C SER A 250 5.14 20.80 -0.66
N SER A 251 4.84 21.72 -1.58
CA SER A 251 3.45 22.16 -1.75
C SER A 251 2.59 21.16 -2.52
N THR A 252 3.24 20.29 -3.29
CA THR A 252 2.65 19.26 -4.14
C THR A 252 3.19 17.89 -3.76
N VAL A 253 3.54 17.05 -4.74
CA VAL A 253 4.16 15.73 -4.52
C VAL A 253 5.60 15.88 -3.98
N GLY A 254 6.03 14.96 -3.15
CA GLY A 254 7.42 14.94 -2.68
C GLY A 254 8.40 14.57 -3.79
N VAL A 255 8.21 13.39 -4.41
CA VAL A 255 9.00 12.88 -5.53
C VAL A 255 8.08 12.38 -6.65
N SER A 256 8.29 12.84 -7.89
CA SER A 256 7.54 12.40 -9.08
C SER A 256 8.46 11.67 -10.06
N VAL A 257 8.05 10.44 -10.45
CA VAL A 257 8.68 9.67 -11.53
C VAL A 257 7.70 9.71 -12.70
N THR A 258 8.03 10.46 -13.75
CA THR A 258 7.04 10.93 -14.73
C THR A 258 6.85 10.05 -15.96
N ASP A 259 7.66 9.02 -16.14
CA ASP A 259 7.58 8.11 -17.30
C ASP A 259 8.09 6.70 -16.96
N ASP A 260 7.78 5.74 -17.81
CA ASP A 260 8.14 4.32 -17.70
C ASP A 260 9.66 4.03 -17.83
N GLY A 261 10.42 4.97 -18.35
CA GLY A 261 11.87 4.85 -18.47
C GLY A 261 12.64 5.35 -17.27
N SER A 262 11.99 6.19 -16.45
CA SER A 262 12.59 6.85 -15.29
C SER A 262 12.35 6.04 -14.02
N ALA A 263 13.32 5.99 -13.11
CA ALA A 263 13.26 5.19 -11.89
C ALA A 263 14.18 5.75 -10.82
N PHE A 264 14.03 5.30 -9.59
CA PHE A 264 15.10 5.41 -8.60
C PHE A 264 16.26 4.50 -9.03
N GLY A 265 17.47 5.07 -9.14
CA GLY A 265 18.65 4.33 -9.59
C GLY A 265 19.02 3.18 -8.65
N VAL A 266 19.64 2.14 -9.21
CA VAL A 266 20.12 0.98 -8.43
C VAL A 266 21.10 1.45 -7.35
N GLY A 267 20.85 1.05 -6.10
CA GLY A 267 21.60 1.51 -4.94
C GLY A 267 20.94 2.67 -4.17
N SER A 268 19.78 3.17 -4.65
CA SER A 268 18.98 4.10 -3.86
C SER A 268 18.47 3.44 -2.58
N ALA A 269 18.50 4.17 -1.46
CA ALA A 269 18.06 3.69 -0.15
C ALA A 269 17.73 4.84 0.81
N ALA A 270 16.86 4.57 1.78
CA ALA A 270 16.54 5.47 2.88
C ALA A 270 16.07 6.87 2.41
N LEU A 271 15.11 6.89 1.47
CA LEU A 271 14.41 8.12 1.09
C LEU A 271 13.40 8.48 2.20
N SER A 272 13.44 9.70 2.70
CA SER A 272 12.44 10.21 3.64
C SER A 272 11.62 11.31 2.98
N VAL A 273 10.28 11.18 2.96
CA VAL A 273 9.39 12.22 2.44
C VAL A 273 8.33 12.56 3.49
N SER A 274 8.28 13.85 3.87
CA SER A 274 7.33 14.30 4.89
C SER A 274 6.66 15.63 4.55
N ASP A 275 5.45 15.78 5.10
CA ASP A 275 4.72 17.04 5.11
C ASP A 275 4.46 17.61 3.70
N SER A 276 4.35 16.75 2.68
CA SER A 276 3.99 17.13 1.31
C SER A 276 2.48 17.47 1.23
N GLY A 277 2.13 18.45 0.40
CA GLY A 277 0.74 18.85 0.16
C GLY A 277 -0.06 17.84 -0.68
N SER A 278 0.59 16.85 -1.25
CA SER A 278 0.02 15.74 -1.99
C SER A 278 0.74 14.43 -1.61
N TYR A 279 0.77 13.44 -2.51
CA TYR A 279 1.41 12.15 -2.29
C TYR A 279 2.90 12.27 -1.92
N ALA A 280 3.39 11.32 -1.12
CA ALA A 280 4.83 11.23 -0.85
C ALA A 280 5.61 11.01 -2.15
N VAL A 281 5.17 10.03 -2.94
CA VAL A 281 5.73 9.68 -4.25
C VAL A 281 4.60 9.47 -5.24
N ARG A 282 4.79 9.89 -6.48
CA ARG A 282 3.99 9.54 -7.65
C ARG A 282 4.89 8.79 -8.61
N ILE A 283 4.50 7.58 -9.04
CA ILE A 283 5.38 6.72 -9.82
C ILE A 283 4.59 5.85 -10.79
N ALA A 284 5.14 5.63 -11.98
CA ALA A 284 4.57 4.69 -12.93
C ALA A 284 4.52 3.27 -12.34
N SER A 285 3.41 2.56 -12.56
CA SER A 285 3.21 1.18 -12.08
C SER A 285 4.36 0.25 -12.48
N ASN A 286 4.92 0.44 -13.66
CA ASN A 286 6.09 -0.28 -14.17
C ASN A 286 7.39 -0.02 -13.40
N GLN A 287 7.46 0.98 -12.55
CA GLN A 287 8.67 1.40 -11.84
C GLN A 287 8.54 1.30 -10.32
N ALA A 288 7.41 0.85 -9.79
CA ALA A 288 7.19 0.78 -8.35
C ALA A 288 8.20 -0.12 -7.62
N SER A 289 8.80 -1.08 -8.31
CA SER A 289 9.90 -1.91 -7.78
C SER A 289 11.18 -1.13 -7.48
N SER A 290 11.33 0.07 -8.05
CA SER A 290 12.51 0.92 -7.81
C SER A 290 12.44 1.75 -6.53
N ILE A 291 11.29 1.78 -5.84
CA ILE A 291 11.13 2.51 -4.58
C ILE A 291 12.24 2.11 -3.61
N PRO A 292 13.03 3.08 -3.09
CA PRO A 292 14.22 2.76 -2.29
C PRO A 292 13.87 2.00 -1.01
N ALA A 293 14.62 0.96 -0.72
CA ALA A 293 14.46 0.21 0.53
C ALA A 293 14.76 1.09 1.76
N GLY A 294 14.08 0.85 2.88
CA GLY A 294 14.24 1.62 4.12
C GLY A 294 13.69 3.04 4.05
N SER A 295 12.86 3.34 3.04
CA SER A 295 12.20 4.65 2.93
C SER A 295 11.17 4.87 4.03
N THR A 296 10.93 6.14 4.37
CA THR A 296 9.92 6.56 5.36
C THR A 296 9.04 7.67 4.79
N PHE A 297 7.73 7.54 4.96
CA PHE A 297 6.74 8.48 4.44
C PHE A 297 5.79 8.89 5.57
N THR A 298 5.77 10.19 5.91
CA THR A 298 5.00 10.67 7.07
C THR A 298 4.32 12.00 6.79
N ASN A 299 3.09 12.17 7.29
CA ASN A 299 2.33 13.42 7.26
C ASN A 299 2.11 14.03 5.86
N ASN A 300 2.20 13.24 4.78
CA ASN A 300 1.85 13.73 3.45
C ASN A 300 0.31 13.75 3.30
N ALA A 301 -0.23 14.47 2.38
CA ALA A 301 -1.68 14.64 2.24
C ALA A 301 -2.19 14.33 0.81
N PRO A 302 -2.46 13.04 0.48
CA PRO A 302 -2.50 11.88 1.38
C PRO A 302 -1.12 11.28 1.67
N ASN A 303 -0.98 10.61 2.85
CA ASN A 303 0.25 9.87 3.17
C ASN A 303 0.26 8.50 2.48
N ALA A 304 0.54 8.52 1.19
CA ALA A 304 0.46 7.39 0.28
C ALA A 304 1.42 7.57 -0.90
N ILE A 305 1.55 6.52 -1.70
CA ILE A 305 2.24 6.52 -3.00
C ILE A 305 1.22 6.36 -4.11
N GLU A 306 1.16 7.29 -5.06
CA GLU A 306 0.28 7.19 -6.22
C GLU A 306 0.93 6.36 -7.32
N LEU A 307 0.19 5.35 -7.82
CA LEU A 307 0.54 4.55 -8.98
C LEU A 307 -0.30 4.97 -10.18
N TYR A 308 0.32 5.03 -11.36
CA TYR A 308 -0.36 5.29 -12.63
C TYR A 308 0.21 4.42 -13.77
N GLY A 309 -0.61 4.18 -14.80
CA GLY A 309 -0.25 3.36 -15.96
C GLY A 309 -0.15 1.86 -15.65
N ASP A 310 0.25 1.09 -16.65
CA ASP A 310 0.18 -0.36 -16.66
C ASP A 310 1.49 -1.04 -16.24
N VAL A 311 1.42 -2.36 -16.07
CA VAL A 311 2.56 -3.23 -15.77
C VAL A 311 2.85 -4.11 -16.99
N SER A 312 3.86 -3.74 -17.74
CA SER A 312 4.31 -4.48 -18.94
C SER A 312 5.64 -5.24 -18.72
N ARG A 313 6.20 -5.19 -17.51
CA ARG A 313 7.45 -5.86 -17.14
C ARG A 313 7.28 -6.66 -15.87
N THR A 314 7.99 -7.78 -15.76
CA THR A 314 8.04 -8.56 -14.51
C THR A 314 8.69 -7.75 -13.41
N GLN A 315 7.97 -7.59 -12.29
CA GLN A 315 8.44 -6.81 -11.15
C GLN A 315 7.75 -7.18 -9.84
N THR A 316 8.25 -6.62 -8.76
CA THR A 316 7.66 -6.73 -7.43
C THR A 316 7.30 -5.35 -6.90
N TRP A 317 6.05 -5.12 -6.52
CA TRP A 317 5.68 -3.97 -5.71
C TRP A 317 6.02 -4.25 -4.25
N PRO A 318 6.98 -3.50 -3.67
CA PRO A 318 7.36 -3.68 -2.28
C PRO A 318 6.24 -3.20 -1.34
N ASN A 319 6.34 -3.55 -0.06
CA ASN A 319 5.56 -2.87 0.97
C ASN A 319 6.31 -1.61 1.44
N PRO A 320 5.86 -0.40 1.07
CA PRO A 320 6.55 0.83 1.42
C PRO A 320 6.20 1.35 2.83
N GLY A 321 5.36 0.64 3.59
CA GLY A 321 4.86 1.08 4.90
C GLY A 321 3.71 2.10 4.85
N VAL A 322 3.31 2.54 3.66
CA VAL A 322 2.13 3.38 3.39
C VAL A 322 1.34 2.78 2.22
N PRO A 323 0.04 3.10 2.06
CA PRO A 323 -0.73 2.57 0.95
C PRO A 323 -0.20 3.01 -0.42
N PHE A 324 -0.34 2.11 -1.40
CA PHE A 324 -0.41 2.50 -2.80
C PHE A 324 -1.84 2.97 -3.12
N VAL A 325 -1.97 4.07 -3.84
CA VAL A 325 -3.24 4.57 -4.37
C VAL A 325 -3.25 4.42 -5.88
N VAL A 326 -4.27 3.75 -6.38
CA VAL A 326 -4.48 3.44 -7.80
C VAL A 326 -5.65 4.29 -8.29
N ASN A 327 -5.36 5.39 -8.96
CA ASN A 327 -6.36 6.34 -9.48
C ASN A 327 -6.68 6.12 -10.96
N ASP A 328 -6.11 5.08 -11.57
CA ASP A 328 -6.39 4.67 -12.94
C ASP A 328 -6.65 3.16 -13.00
N HIS A 329 -7.04 2.63 -14.15
CA HIS A 329 -7.00 1.18 -14.36
C HIS A 329 -5.54 0.76 -14.46
N VAL A 330 -5.21 -0.40 -13.88
CA VAL A 330 -3.90 -1.03 -14.03
C VAL A 330 -4.07 -2.35 -14.76
N GLU A 331 -3.39 -2.51 -15.87
CA GLU A 331 -3.34 -3.75 -16.65
C GLU A 331 -1.97 -4.41 -16.46
N VAL A 332 -1.97 -5.70 -16.13
CA VAL A 332 -0.76 -6.51 -16.02
C VAL A 332 -0.74 -7.46 -17.18
N GLU A 333 -0.15 -7.05 -18.28
CA GLU A 333 -0.13 -7.85 -19.50
C GLU A 333 0.94 -7.41 -20.51
N GLY A 334 1.27 -8.28 -21.43
CA GLY A 334 2.22 -7.99 -22.50
C GLY A 334 2.77 -9.24 -23.19
N ALA A 335 3.43 -9.04 -24.33
CA ALA A 335 3.98 -10.11 -25.14
C ALA A 335 5.00 -11.00 -24.39
N THR A 336 5.67 -10.47 -23.39
CA THR A 336 6.65 -11.19 -22.57
C THR A 336 6.04 -11.88 -21.34
N THR A 337 4.71 -11.84 -21.20
CA THR A 337 3.98 -12.39 -20.05
C THR A 337 4.50 -11.81 -18.71
N PRO A 338 4.33 -10.50 -18.48
CA PRO A 338 4.82 -9.86 -17.27
C PRO A 338 4.20 -10.50 -16.03
N SER A 339 4.99 -10.60 -14.98
CA SER A 339 4.54 -11.08 -13.66
C SER A 339 4.62 -9.95 -12.65
N LEU A 340 3.47 -9.57 -12.10
CA LEU A 340 3.39 -8.65 -10.96
C LEU A 340 3.37 -9.46 -9.67
N THR A 341 4.36 -9.24 -8.81
CA THR A 341 4.37 -9.74 -7.44
C THR A 341 4.03 -8.62 -6.47
N ILE A 342 3.05 -8.82 -5.59
CA ILE A 342 2.69 -7.88 -4.52
C ILE A 342 3.17 -8.46 -3.19
N SER A 343 4.07 -7.75 -2.51
CA SER A 343 4.72 -8.19 -1.28
C SER A 343 3.75 -8.22 -0.09
N ALA A 344 4.06 -9.07 0.88
CA ALA A 344 3.29 -9.21 2.13
C ALA A 344 3.09 -7.87 2.86
N GLY A 345 1.89 -7.67 3.40
CA GLY A 345 1.50 -6.47 4.16
C GLY A 345 1.25 -5.22 3.31
N THR A 346 1.32 -5.33 1.98
CA THR A 346 1.01 -4.21 1.08
C THR A 346 -0.48 -3.86 1.16
N VAL A 347 -0.79 -2.57 1.20
CA VAL A 347 -2.15 -2.03 1.10
C VAL A 347 -2.29 -1.31 -0.23
N LEU A 348 -3.27 -1.74 -1.04
CA LEU A 348 -3.65 -1.09 -2.29
C LEU A 348 -5.03 -0.47 -2.13
N ARG A 349 -5.14 0.82 -2.37
CA ARG A 349 -6.39 1.58 -2.36
C ARG A 349 -6.75 1.98 -3.78
N PHE A 350 -7.97 1.69 -4.18
CA PHE A 350 -8.46 1.96 -5.53
C PHE A 350 -9.45 3.13 -5.53
N GLY A 351 -9.23 4.08 -6.39
CA GLY A 351 -10.17 5.15 -6.68
C GLY A 351 -11.49 4.60 -7.25
N GLY A 352 -12.54 5.42 -7.25
CA GLY A 352 -13.85 5.01 -7.74
C GLY A 352 -13.79 4.49 -9.18
N ASP A 353 -14.45 3.34 -9.43
CA ASP A 353 -14.55 2.70 -10.74
C ASP A 353 -13.20 2.24 -11.34
N ARG A 354 -12.17 1.97 -10.53
CA ARG A 354 -10.86 1.46 -10.97
C ARG A 354 -10.77 -0.05 -10.82
N SER A 355 -9.81 -0.67 -11.54
CA SER A 355 -9.58 -2.12 -11.52
C SER A 355 -8.09 -2.46 -11.58
N LEU A 356 -7.77 -3.66 -11.10
CA LEU A 356 -6.53 -4.36 -11.43
C LEU A 356 -6.89 -5.53 -12.36
N THR A 357 -6.49 -5.46 -13.62
CA THR A 357 -6.76 -6.48 -14.63
C THR A 357 -5.47 -7.20 -14.99
N VAL A 358 -5.50 -8.52 -15.08
CA VAL A 358 -4.34 -9.35 -15.39
C VAL A 358 -4.68 -10.31 -16.54
N GLY A 359 -3.93 -10.25 -17.62
CA GLY A 359 -4.13 -11.16 -18.75
C GLY A 359 -5.48 -10.98 -19.44
N GLY A 360 -5.86 -9.75 -19.73
CA GLY A 360 -7.07 -9.38 -20.46
C GLY A 360 -6.91 -9.61 -21.96
N GLU A 361 -6.15 -8.77 -22.61
CA GLU A 361 -5.89 -8.83 -24.06
C GLU A 361 -4.59 -9.56 -24.40
N SER A 362 -3.57 -9.48 -23.55
CA SER A 362 -2.28 -10.15 -23.69
C SER A 362 -1.98 -10.98 -22.42
N PRO A 363 -1.04 -11.95 -22.48
CA PRO A 363 -0.71 -12.76 -21.31
C PRO A 363 -0.16 -11.94 -20.12
N GLY A 364 -0.57 -12.30 -18.91
CA GLY A 364 -0.10 -11.68 -17.67
C GLY A 364 -0.15 -12.65 -16.49
N ASN A 365 0.57 -12.34 -15.43
CA ASN A 365 0.64 -13.14 -14.22
C ASN A 365 0.54 -12.27 -12.96
N LEU A 366 -0.20 -12.74 -11.96
CA LEU A 366 -0.33 -12.08 -10.66
C LEU A 366 0.10 -13.01 -9.54
N ILE A 367 0.98 -12.52 -8.70
CA ILE A 367 1.42 -13.18 -7.48
C ILE A 367 1.14 -12.24 -6.31
N VAL A 368 0.18 -12.59 -5.47
CA VAL A 368 -0.06 -11.89 -4.21
C VAL A 368 0.55 -12.73 -3.09
N ASP A 369 1.59 -12.22 -2.48
CA ASP A 369 2.48 -13.00 -1.61
C ASP A 369 2.30 -12.62 -0.13
N GLY A 370 1.03 -12.48 0.29
CA GLY A 370 0.68 -12.23 1.68
C GLY A 370 1.05 -13.41 2.58
N THR A 371 1.12 -13.13 3.88
CA THR A 371 1.35 -14.13 4.93
C THR A 371 0.32 -13.97 6.04
N ALA A 372 0.17 -14.95 6.91
CA ALA A 372 -0.74 -14.86 8.06
C ALA A 372 -0.42 -13.67 9.00
N ALA A 373 0.87 -13.27 9.10
CA ALA A 373 1.32 -12.14 9.90
C ALA A 373 1.22 -10.79 9.15
N ALA A 374 1.21 -10.81 7.81
CA ALA A 374 1.25 -9.62 6.96
C ALA A 374 0.38 -9.84 5.72
N THR A 375 -0.94 -9.72 5.90
CA THR A 375 -1.91 -9.89 4.82
C THR A 375 -1.85 -8.75 3.82
N VAL A 376 -2.10 -9.03 2.55
CA VAL A 376 -2.26 -8.00 1.51
C VAL A 376 -3.71 -7.52 1.51
N LEU A 377 -3.91 -6.21 1.45
CA LEU A 377 -5.24 -5.60 1.44
C LEU A 377 -5.48 -4.84 0.13
N PHE A 378 -6.55 -5.21 -0.57
CA PHE A 378 -7.13 -4.48 -1.70
C PHE A 378 -8.42 -3.84 -1.24
N THR A 379 -8.50 -2.51 -1.24
CA THR A 379 -9.64 -1.78 -0.67
C THR A 379 -9.95 -0.49 -1.44
N ALA A 380 -11.01 0.20 -1.07
CA ALA A 380 -11.36 1.49 -1.65
C ALA A 380 -10.49 2.64 -1.14
N ASP A 381 -10.17 3.60 -2.01
CA ASP A 381 -9.58 4.87 -1.60
C ASP A 381 -10.68 5.89 -1.27
N ALA A 382 -11.33 5.69 -0.13
CA ALA A 382 -12.37 6.55 0.37
C ALA A 382 -12.39 6.55 1.90
N ALA A 383 -12.62 7.72 2.50
CA ALA A 383 -12.75 7.85 3.97
C ALA A 383 -13.95 7.06 4.52
N SER A 384 -15.00 6.89 3.71
CA SER A 384 -16.19 6.09 4.02
C SER A 384 -16.44 5.15 2.85
N ALA A 385 -15.65 4.09 2.76
CA ALA A 385 -15.75 3.09 1.71
C ALA A 385 -17.14 2.45 1.69
N GLN A 386 -17.75 2.37 0.51
CA GLN A 386 -19.03 1.71 0.28
C GLN A 386 -18.84 0.51 -0.63
N PRO A 387 -19.65 -0.55 -0.47
CA PRO A 387 -19.70 -1.64 -1.42
C PRO A 387 -19.93 -1.14 -2.85
N GLY A 388 -19.15 -1.63 -3.82
CA GLY A 388 -19.24 -1.17 -5.20
C GLY A 388 -18.44 0.11 -5.49
N HIS A 389 -17.44 0.45 -4.69
CA HIS A 389 -16.60 1.62 -4.94
C HIS A 389 -15.70 1.45 -6.17
N TRP A 390 -15.09 0.30 -6.33
CA TRP A 390 -14.18 -0.02 -7.44
C TRP A 390 -14.59 -1.34 -8.13
N ARG A 391 -14.00 -1.66 -9.26
CA ARG A 391 -14.44 -2.81 -10.07
C ARG A 391 -13.94 -4.16 -9.57
N GLY A 392 -12.85 -4.20 -8.83
CA GLY A 392 -12.27 -5.44 -8.32
C GLY A 392 -10.98 -5.87 -9.02
N VAL A 393 -10.50 -7.03 -8.62
CA VAL A 393 -9.39 -7.73 -9.27
C VAL A 393 -9.95 -8.64 -10.35
N HIS A 394 -9.43 -8.52 -11.58
CA HIS A 394 -9.86 -9.26 -12.75
C HIS A 394 -8.71 -10.14 -13.26
N LEU A 395 -8.91 -11.45 -13.32
CA LEU A 395 -8.01 -12.37 -14.00
C LEU A 395 -8.67 -12.79 -15.30
N GLY A 396 -8.16 -12.26 -16.39
CA GLY A 396 -8.65 -12.50 -17.74
C GLY A 396 -8.30 -13.89 -18.26
N SER A 397 -8.83 -14.23 -19.45
CA SER A 397 -8.65 -15.54 -20.05
C SER A 397 -7.20 -15.88 -20.45
N ARG A 398 -6.33 -14.88 -20.47
CA ARG A 398 -4.89 -15.03 -20.77
C ARG A 398 -4.03 -14.89 -19.50
N SER A 399 -4.63 -14.79 -18.30
CA SER A 399 -3.86 -14.90 -17.07
C SER A 399 -3.24 -16.30 -16.95
N THR A 400 -2.00 -16.35 -16.49
CA THR A 400 -1.28 -17.64 -16.44
C THR A 400 -1.79 -18.54 -15.31
N ALA A 401 -1.62 -19.85 -15.47
CA ALA A 401 -1.95 -20.83 -14.43
C ALA A 401 -1.05 -20.74 -13.18
N THR A 402 0.01 -19.96 -13.25
CA THR A 402 0.91 -19.67 -12.09
C THR A 402 0.44 -18.50 -11.25
N SER A 403 -0.62 -17.81 -11.66
CA SER A 403 -1.25 -16.75 -10.85
C SER A 403 -1.70 -17.33 -9.51
N ARG A 404 -1.38 -16.62 -8.42
CA ARG A 404 -1.79 -17.01 -7.07
C ARG A 404 -2.11 -15.79 -6.20
N ILE A 405 -3.04 -15.98 -5.30
CA ILE A 405 -3.40 -14.99 -4.29
C ILE A 405 -3.35 -15.70 -2.94
N SER A 406 -2.39 -15.31 -2.10
CA SER A 406 -2.20 -15.90 -0.78
C SER A 406 -2.37 -14.84 0.31
N HIS A 407 -3.10 -15.17 1.38
CA HIS A 407 -3.33 -14.33 2.56
C HIS A 407 -3.69 -12.89 2.17
N ALA A 408 -4.81 -12.74 1.46
CA ALA A 408 -5.29 -11.46 0.97
C ALA A 408 -6.75 -11.20 1.34
N THR A 409 -7.07 -9.94 1.55
CA THR A 409 -8.45 -9.45 1.64
C THR A 409 -8.72 -8.53 0.45
N ILE A 410 -9.82 -8.77 -0.25
CA ILE A 410 -10.33 -7.92 -1.33
C ILE A 410 -11.72 -7.44 -0.91
N GLU A 411 -11.90 -6.13 -0.79
CA GLU A 411 -13.13 -5.56 -0.25
C GLU A 411 -13.60 -4.29 -0.97
N PHE A 412 -14.89 -3.98 -0.84
CA PHE A 412 -15.58 -2.80 -1.39
C PHE A 412 -15.56 -2.71 -2.92
N ALA A 413 -15.26 -3.80 -3.63
CA ALA A 413 -15.37 -3.85 -5.08
C ALA A 413 -16.80 -4.17 -5.56
N GLY A 414 -16.96 -4.55 -6.83
CA GLY A 414 -18.27 -4.85 -7.40
C GLY A 414 -19.02 -3.61 -7.87
N ALA A 415 -18.33 -2.61 -8.44
CA ALA A 415 -18.92 -1.36 -8.95
C ALA A 415 -19.88 -1.56 -10.13
N GLY A 416 -19.92 -2.75 -10.73
CA GLY A 416 -20.68 -2.99 -11.94
C GLY A 416 -19.97 -2.46 -13.19
N GLY A 417 -20.43 -2.87 -14.35
CA GLY A 417 -19.87 -2.52 -15.66
C GLY A 417 -20.06 -3.64 -16.67
N ASN A 418 -19.43 -3.54 -17.83
CA ASN A 418 -19.49 -4.58 -18.88
C ASN A 418 -18.72 -5.85 -18.51
N VAL A 419 -17.97 -5.83 -17.42
CA VAL A 419 -17.11 -6.94 -16.96
C VAL A 419 -17.45 -7.20 -15.51
N GLY A 420 -17.73 -8.42 -15.13
CA GLY A 420 -18.17 -8.96 -13.86
C GLY A 420 -18.13 -8.07 -12.61
N THR A 421 -19.01 -8.36 -11.70
CA THR A 421 -19.29 -7.47 -10.57
C THR A 421 -18.95 -8.14 -9.25
N GLY A 422 -17.69 -8.50 -9.05
CA GLY A 422 -17.24 -9.13 -7.81
C GLY A 422 -15.98 -8.50 -7.25
N ASN A 423 -15.63 -8.87 -6.03
CA ASN A 423 -14.32 -8.53 -5.48
C ASN A 423 -13.21 -9.17 -6.32
N LEU A 424 -13.36 -10.45 -6.65
CA LEU A 424 -12.48 -11.20 -7.54
C LEU A 424 -13.30 -11.71 -8.74
N ASN A 425 -12.78 -11.51 -9.95
CA ASN A 425 -13.43 -11.88 -11.20
C ASN A 425 -12.49 -12.76 -12.02
N LEU A 426 -12.92 -13.96 -12.37
CA LEU A 426 -12.17 -14.93 -13.14
C LEU A 426 -12.86 -15.16 -14.48
N TYR A 427 -12.14 -14.98 -15.58
CA TYR A 427 -12.66 -15.14 -16.93
C TYR A 427 -11.97 -16.28 -17.66
N GLY A 428 -12.75 -17.12 -18.31
CA GLY A 428 -12.28 -18.14 -19.22
C GLY A 428 -12.53 -17.77 -20.67
N ASN A 429 -12.23 -18.71 -21.57
CA ASN A 429 -12.63 -18.65 -22.97
C ASN A 429 -13.18 -20.02 -23.42
N ALA A 430 -14.03 -20.00 -24.46
CA ALA A 430 -14.70 -21.18 -24.97
C ALA A 430 -13.75 -22.26 -25.56
N ALA A 431 -12.44 -21.98 -25.68
CA ALA A 431 -11.46 -22.94 -26.17
C ALA A 431 -10.76 -23.72 -25.04
N GLY A 432 -11.30 -23.67 -23.81
CA GLY A 432 -10.78 -24.42 -22.65
C GLY A 432 -9.59 -23.75 -21.97
N GLY A 433 -9.25 -22.52 -22.33
CA GLY A 433 -8.31 -21.64 -21.63
C GLY A 433 -9.07 -20.76 -20.65
N GLY A 434 -8.46 -20.38 -19.53
CA GLY A 434 -9.06 -19.46 -18.59
C GLY A 434 -8.28 -19.28 -17.32
N ALA A 435 -8.65 -18.27 -16.57
CA ALA A 435 -8.08 -17.99 -15.26
C ALA A 435 -8.19 -19.20 -14.33
N ARG A 436 -7.08 -19.57 -13.71
CA ARG A 436 -6.98 -20.71 -12.78
C ARG A 436 -6.10 -20.39 -11.60
N PRO A 437 -6.31 -19.25 -10.92
CA PRO A 437 -5.42 -18.86 -9.83
C PRO A 437 -5.49 -19.86 -8.67
N MET A 438 -4.36 -20.06 -8.03
CA MET A 438 -4.35 -20.66 -6.71
C MET A 438 -4.79 -19.60 -5.68
N LEU A 439 -5.78 -19.93 -4.88
CA LEU A 439 -6.30 -19.08 -3.80
C LEU A 439 -5.98 -19.75 -2.45
N ASP A 440 -5.25 -19.05 -1.61
CA ASP A 440 -4.87 -19.55 -0.29
C ASP A 440 -5.14 -18.51 0.80
N ASN A 441 -6.03 -18.81 1.73
CA ASN A 441 -6.46 -17.89 2.79
C ASN A 441 -6.94 -16.52 2.24
N VAL A 442 -7.84 -16.56 1.25
CA VAL A 442 -8.41 -15.36 0.61
C VAL A 442 -9.76 -15.01 1.22
N VAL A 443 -9.94 -13.73 1.53
CA VAL A 443 -11.19 -13.16 2.04
C VAL A 443 -11.76 -12.18 1.03
N LEU A 444 -12.97 -12.42 0.56
CA LEU A 444 -13.73 -11.57 -0.36
C LEU A 444 -14.95 -11.00 0.39
N GLN A 445 -14.90 -9.70 0.71
CA GLN A 445 -15.95 -9.14 1.58
C GLN A 445 -16.44 -7.78 1.12
N LYS A 446 -17.68 -7.44 1.52
CA LYS A 446 -18.29 -6.11 1.30
C LYS A 446 -18.28 -5.67 -0.16
N SER A 447 -18.42 -6.63 -1.10
CA SER A 447 -18.65 -6.30 -2.51
C SER A 447 -20.05 -5.68 -2.69
N GLY A 448 -20.19 -4.76 -3.65
CA GLY A 448 -21.51 -4.29 -4.09
C GLY A 448 -22.35 -5.38 -4.77
N ALA A 449 -21.71 -6.47 -5.18
CA ALA A 449 -22.36 -7.61 -5.82
C ALA A 449 -21.76 -8.93 -5.30
N TYR A 450 -21.11 -9.73 -6.15
CA TYR A 450 -20.58 -11.06 -5.77
C TYR A 450 -19.27 -10.96 -4.96
N GLY A 451 -19.01 -11.96 -4.12
CA GLY A 451 -17.67 -12.16 -3.58
C GLY A 451 -16.71 -12.62 -4.67
N LEU A 452 -16.99 -13.77 -5.27
CA LEU A 452 -16.26 -14.33 -6.42
C LEU A 452 -17.20 -14.48 -7.63
N TYR A 453 -16.78 -13.96 -8.77
CA TYR A 453 -17.45 -14.13 -10.06
C TYR A 453 -16.58 -14.97 -10.99
N MET A 454 -17.14 -16.06 -11.52
CA MET A 454 -16.44 -16.94 -12.46
C MET A 454 -17.28 -17.13 -13.74
N GLU A 455 -16.66 -17.09 -14.90
CA GLU A 455 -17.33 -17.19 -16.19
C GLU A 455 -16.49 -17.94 -17.23
N ASN A 456 -17.16 -18.59 -18.17
CA ASN A 456 -16.56 -19.18 -19.37
C ASN A 456 -15.37 -20.11 -19.09
N GLU A 457 -15.59 -21.18 -18.33
CA GLU A 457 -14.58 -22.19 -17.97
C GLU A 457 -13.47 -21.72 -17.03
N ALA A 458 -13.54 -20.51 -16.49
CA ALA A 458 -12.66 -20.09 -15.40
C ALA A 458 -12.87 -20.99 -14.17
N ARG A 459 -11.82 -21.28 -13.46
CA ARG A 459 -11.88 -22.17 -12.27
C ARG A 459 -10.84 -21.77 -11.23
N ILE A 460 -11.09 -22.16 -10.01
CA ILE A 460 -10.12 -22.05 -8.92
C ILE A 460 -9.06 -23.15 -9.10
N GLY A 461 -7.79 -22.83 -8.90
CA GLY A 461 -6.68 -23.78 -9.01
C GLY A 461 -6.80 -24.90 -7.97
N THR A 462 -6.42 -26.11 -8.33
CA THR A 462 -6.66 -27.34 -7.53
C THR A 462 -5.94 -27.38 -6.18
N SER A 463 -4.90 -26.59 -6.00
CA SER A 463 -4.15 -26.50 -4.71
C SER A 463 -4.67 -25.38 -3.79
N SER A 464 -5.83 -24.82 -4.10
CA SER A 464 -6.42 -23.73 -3.32
C SER A 464 -6.94 -24.21 -1.97
N THR A 465 -6.85 -23.34 -0.96
CA THR A 465 -7.31 -23.59 0.41
C THR A 465 -8.10 -22.38 0.93
N MET A 466 -8.98 -22.58 1.88
CA MET A 466 -9.59 -21.53 2.74
C MET A 466 -10.02 -20.23 2.03
N LEU A 467 -10.97 -20.37 1.08
CA LEU A 467 -11.65 -19.20 0.50
C LEU A 467 -12.84 -18.80 1.38
N SER A 468 -12.91 -17.53 1.77
CA SER A 468 -14.05 -16.97 2.51
C SER A 468 -14.74 -15.87 1.70
N ALA A 469 -16.07 -15.80 1.74
CA ALA A 469 -16.84 -14.70 1.15
C ALA A 469 -17.89 -14.21 2.16
N ARG A 470 -17.83 -12.91 2.51
CA ARG A 470 -18.63 -12.36 3.60
C ARG A 470 -19.23 -11.00 3.25
N ASP A 471 -20.47 -10.79 3.71
CA ASP A 471 -21.12 -9.48 3.67
C ASP A 471 -21.15 -8.84 2.27
N ASN A 472 -21.25 -9.68 1.21
CA ASN A 472 -21.36 -9.22 -0.16
C ASN A 472 -22.83 -8.95 -0.52
N GLY A 473 -23.07 -7.96 -1.38
CA GLY A 473 -24.41 -7.53 -1.79
C GLY A 473 -25.17 -8.53 -2.65
N SER A 474 -24.51 -9.60 -3.12
CA SER A 474 -25.10 -10.72 -3.86
C SER A 474 -24.55 -12.05 -3.32
N TYR A 475 -24.60 -13.10 -4.15
CA TYR A 475 -24.10 -14.43 -3.77
C TYR A 475 -22.63 -14.41 -3.37
N ALA A 476 -22.25 -15.34 -2.48
CA ALA A 476 -20.87 -15.56 -2.10
C ALA A 476 -19.97 -15.83 -3.31
N ILE A 477 -20.44 -16.75 -4.16
CA ILE A 477 -19.75 -17.19 -5.39
C ILE A 477 -20.80 -17.39 -6.48
N VAL A 478 -20.47 -17.06 -7.73
CA VAL A 478 -21.25 -17.43 -8.92
C VAL A 478 -20.34 -18.10 -9.93
N LEU A 479 -20.79 -19.24 -10.51
CA LEU A 479 -19.99 -20.04 -11.43
C LEU A 479 -20.85 -21.00 -12.28
N ASP A 480 -20.20 -21.59 -13.26
CA ASP A 480 -20.75 -22.70 -14.03
C ASP A 480 -20.64 -24.02 -13.23
N PRO A 481 -21.65 -24.91 -13.28
CA PRO A 481 -21.71 -26.09 -12.42
C PRO A 481 -20.55 -27.07 -12.62
N ASN A 482 -19.93 -27.10 -13.80
CA ASN A 482 -18.78 -27.98 -14.08
C ASN A 482 -17.53 -27.63 -13.25
N PHE A 483 -17.51 -26.48 -12.59
CA PHE A 483 -16.35 -26.02 -11.83
C PHE A 483 -16.62 -25.84 -10.32
N ALA A 484 -17.83 -26.20 -9.87
CA ALA A 484 -18.18 -26.08 -8.45
C ALA A 484 -17.32 -26.97 -7.53
N GLY A 485 -16.82 -28.10 -8.06
CA GLY A 485 -15.87 -28.95 -7.34
C GLY A 485 -14.50 -28.32 -7.10
N THR A 486 -14.19 -27.16 -7.71
CA THR A 486 -12.91 -26.46 -7.47
C THR A 486 -12.98 -25.50 -6.28
N ILE A 487 -14.16 -25.26 -5.69
CA ILE A 487 -14.31 -24.39 -4.52
C ILE A 487 -13.61 -25.06 -3.33
N PRO A 488 -12.61 -24.38 -2.71
CA PRO A 488 -11.90 -24.96 -1.57
C PRO A 488 -12.79 -24.99 -0.32
N THR A 489 -12.56 -25.99 0.52
CA THR A 489 -13.23 -26.14 1.82
C THR A 489 -12.48 -25.38 2.93
N GLY A 490 -13.11 -25.24 4.11
CA GLY A 490 -12.48 -24.67 5.31
C GLY A 490 -12.59 -23.14 5.43
N GLY A 491 -13.13 -22.46 4.41
CA GLY A 491 -13.47 -21.03 4.50
C GLY A 491 -14.81 -20.75 5.17
N THR A 492 -15.16 -19.49 5.33
CA THR A 492 -16.45 -19.04 5.90
C THR A 492 -17.27 -18.27 4.87
N PHE A 493 -18.58 -18.58 4.83
CA PHE A 493 -19.53 -17.94 3.94
C PHE A 493 -20.69 -17.40 4.77
N THR A 494 -20.72 -16.09 5.02
CA THR A 494 -21.69 -15.46 5.93
C THR A 494 -22.08 -14.07 5.46
N GLY A 495 -23.32 -13.65 5.78
CA GLY A 495 -23.76 -12.28 5.55
C GLY A 495 -23.93 -11.85 4.07
N ASN A 496 -23.76 -12.77 3.11
CA ASN A 496 -24.01 -12.46 1.71
C ASN A 496 -25.53 -12.39 1.45
N THR A 497 -25.97 -11.68 0.45
CA THR A 497 -27.41 -11.47 0.20
C THR A 497 -27.78 -11.80 -1.25
N PRO A 498 -28.14 -13.07 -1.56
CA PRO A 498 -28.34 -14.21 -0.63
C PRO A 498 -27.03 -14.90 -0.21
N ASN A 499 -27.03 -15.50 0.99
CA ASN A 499 -25.86 -16.28 1.47
C ASN A 499 -25.87 -17.69 0.87
N ALA A 500 -25.42 -17.79 -0.38
CA ALA A 500 -25.45 -19.01 -1.19
C ALA A 500 -24.36 -18.98 -2.28
N VAL A 501 -24.16 -20.13 -2.93
CA VAL A 501 -23.41 -20.25 -4.20
C VAL A 501 -24.40 -20.29 -5.34
N GLU A 502 -24.26 -19.44 -6.35
CA GLU A 502 -25.08 -19.45 -7.56
C GLU A 502 -24.47 -20.37 -8.63
N LEU A 503 -25.27 -21.30 -9.14
CA LEU A 503 -24.98 -22.11 -10.32
C LEU A 503 -25.84 -21.63 -11.50
N ARG A 504 -25.17 -21.14 -12.57
CA ARG A 504 -25.88 -20.58 -13.73
C ARG A 504 -26.60 -21.59 -14.61
N GLY A 505 -26.33 -22.86 -14.41
CA GLY A 505 -26.78 -23.94 -15.30
C GLY A 505 -25.67 -24.33 -16.29
N GLY A 506 -25.93 -25.41 -17.04
CA GLY A 506 -24.96 -25.95 -17.99
C GLY A 506 -24.67 -27.44 -17.77
N VAL A 507 -23.58 -27.92 -18.35
CA VAL A 507 -23.22 -29.33 -18.33
C VAL A 507 -22.08 -29.59 -17.36
N VAL A 508 -22.24 -30.56 -16.49
CA VAL A 508 -21.17 -31.16 -15.67
C VAL A 508 -20.60 -32.32 -16.47
N PHE A 509 -19.48 -32.12 -17.12
CA PHE A 509 -18.84 -33.12 -18.00
C PHE A 509 -17.54 -33.68 -17.41
N THR A 510 -17.15 -33.23 -16.20
CA THR A 510 -16.00 -33.76 -15.45
C THR A 510 -16.44 -34.45 -14.17
N THR A 511 -15.79 -35.56 -13.83
CA THR A 511 -15.97 -36.19 -12.52
C THR A 511 -15.52 -35.29 -11.39
N GLN A 512 -16.42 -34.97 -10.46
CA GLN A 512 -16.15 -34.04 -9.37
C GLN A 512 -17.07 -34.27 -8.16
N THR A 513 -16.67 -33.66 -7.05
CA THR A 513 -17.48 -33.54 -5.84
C THR A 513 -17.77 -32.07 -5.56
N TRP A 514 -19.04 -31.69 -5.46
CA TRP A 514 -19.38 -30.35 -4.98
C TRP A 514 -19.22 -30.29 -3.45
N PRO A 515 -18.38 -29.45 -2.89
CA PRO A 515 -18.16 -29.45 -1.45
C PRO A 515 -19.41 -28.98 -0.68
N ASN A 516 -19.65 -29.55 0.49
CA ASN A 516 -20.63 -28.99 1.43
C ASN A 516 -19.97 -27.76 2.12
N LEU A 517 -20.40 -26.56 1.74
CA LEU A 517 -19.85 -25.28 2.22
C LEU A 517 -20.62 -24.73 3.43
N GLY A 518 -21.64 -25.45 3.94
CA GLY A 518 -22.51 -24.95 5.00
C GLY A 518 -23.53 -23.90 4.53
N ILE A 519 -23.55 -23.57 3.24
CA ILE A 519 -24.52 -22.70 2.58
C ILE A 519 -25.10 -23.42 1.35
N PRO A 520 -26.34 -23.08 0.91
CA PRO A 520 -26.96 -23.74 -0.22
C PRO A 520 -26.29 -23.37 -1.57
N TYR A 521 -26.45 -24.31 -2.52
CA TYR A 521 -26.27 -24.01 -3.94
C TYR A 521 -27.62 -23.60 -4.53
N VAL A 522 -27.67 -22.44 -5.21
CA VAL A 522 -28.86 -21.94 -5.91
C VAL A 522 -28.71 -22.22 -7.39
N VAL A 523 -29.57 -23.03 -7.96
CA VAL A 523 -29.55 -23.46 -9.35
C VAL A 523 -30.48 -22.55 -10.15
N ASN A 524 -29.86 -21.54 -10.83
CA ASN A 524 -30.58 -20.55 -11.64
C ASN A 524 -30.55 -20.88 -13.16
N GLY A 525 -30.23 -22.10 -13.51
CA GLY A 525 -30.30 -22.65 -14.86
C GLY A 525 -30.31 -24.17 -14.80
N SER A 526 -30.91 -24.87 -15.78
CA SER A 526 -30.93 -26.31 -15.78
C SER A 526 -29.51 -26.90 -15.83
N ILE A 527 -29.28 -27.95 -15.06
CA ILE A 527 -28.01 -28.67 -14.98
C ILE A 527 -28.15 -30.04 -15.65
N ASN A 528 -27.12 -30.40 -16.42
CA ASN A 528 -27.02 -31.72 -17.01
C ASN A 528 -25.69 -32.38 -16.65
N VAL A 529 -25.73 -33.56 -16.03
CA VAL A 529 -24.54 -34.38 -15.76
C VAL A 529 -24.41 -35.38 -16.89
N SER A 530 -23.55 -35.09 -17.88
CA SER A 530 -23.42 -35.93 -19.09
C SER A 530 -22.09 -35.74 -19.80
N GLY A 531 -21.72 -36.74 -20.61
CA GLY A 531 -20.50 -36.76 -21.40
C GLY A 531 -19.86 -38.14 -21.42
N SER A 532 -18.55 -38.24 -21.18
CA SER A 532 -17.85 -39.52 -21.06
C SER A 532 -18.08 -40.17 -19.70
N SER A 533 -19.36 -40.25 -19.29
CA SER A 533 -19.80 -40.81 -18.00
C SER A 533 -19.23 -40.12 -16.77
N PRO A 534 -19.30 -38.78 -16.65
CA PRO A 534 -18.83 -38.10 -15.46
C PRO A 534 -19.63 -38.49 -14.22
N THR A 535 -18.97 -38.58 -13.09
CA THR A 535 -19.63 -38.79 -11.79
C THR A 535 -19.65 -37.47 -11.01
N LEU A 536 -20.85 -36.97 -10.73
CA LEU A 536 -21.09 -35.89 -9.80
C LEU A 536 -21.43 -36.44 -8.42
N THR A 537 -20.63 -36.12 -7.43
CA THR A 537 -20.90 -36.48 -6.03
C THR A 537 -21.42 -35.27 -5.25
N ILE A 538 -22.54 -35.42 -4.59
CA ILE A 538 -23.14 -34.47 -3.65
C ILE A 538 -23.02 -35.07 -2.24
N PRO A 539 -22.23 -34.49 -1.34
CA PRO A 539 -22.03 -35.05 0.01
C PRO A 539 -23.20 -34.77 0.94
N ALA A 540 -23.27 -35.53 2.03
CA ALA A 540 -24.29 -35.42 3.05
C ALA A 540 -24.45 -33.97 3.59
N GLY A 541 -25.72 -33.61 3.85
CA GLY A 541 -26.11 -32.30 4.39
C GLY A 541 -26.09 -31.16 3.37
N THR A 542 -25.75 -31.41 2.09
CA THR A 542 -25.78 -30.38 1.05
C THR A 542 -27.23 -30.04 0.67
N GLU A 543 -27.51 -28.75 0.50
CA GLU A 543 -28.77 -28.22 0.01
C GLU A 543 -28.65 -27.59 -1.37
N LEU A 544 -29.44 -28.05 -2.34
CA LEU A 544 -29.62 -27.46 -3.65
C LEU A 544 -31.00 -26.81 -3.73
N ARG A 545 -31.05 -25.51 -4.04
CA ARG A 545 -32.27 -24.72 -4.23
C ARG A 545 -32.47 -24.43 -5.71
N PHE A 546 -33.56 -24.88 -6.28
CA PHE A 546 -33.85 -24.75 -7.69
C PHE A 546 -34.75 -23.56 -7.99
N GLY A 547 -34.30 -22.71 -8.92
CA GLY A 547 -35.15 -21.69 -9.51
C GLY A 547 -36.32 -22.27 -10.30
N ALA A 548 -37.32 -21.45 -10.57
CA ALA A 548 -38.56 -21.89 -11.25
C ALA A 548 -38.28 -22.44 -12.66
N GLY A 549 -38.88 -23.61 -12.95
CA GLY A 549 -38.81 -24.24 -14.28
C GLY A 549 -37.49 -24.91 -14.65
N HIS A 550 -36.50 -24.93 -13.75
CA HIS A 550 -35.20 -25.59 -14.00
C HIS A 550 -35.23 -27.08 -13.67
N ALA A 551 -34.39 -27.85 -14.35
CA ALA A 551 -34.25 -29.28 -14.20
C ALA A 551 -32.82 -29.65 -13.74
N PHE A 552 -32.73 -30.82 -13.08
CA PHE A 552 -31.45 -31.47 -12.84
C PHE A 552 -31.45 -32.82 -13.58
N THR A 553 -30.75 -32.90 -14.70
CA THR A 553 -30.75 -34.06 -15.56
C THR A 553 -29.47 -34.87 -15.42
N VAL A 554 -29.54 -36.18 -15.45
CA VAL A 554 -28.40 -37.10 -15.40
C VAL A 554 -28.48 -38.00 -16.63
N GLY A 555 -27.48 -37.91 -17.50
CA GLY A 555 -27.35 -38.71 -18.71
C GLY A 555 -28.34 -38.30 -19.82
N ALA A 556 -28.26 -37.10 -20.37
CA ALA A 556 -29.16 -36.63 -21.42
C ALA A 556 -28.59 -36.84 -22.83
N GLY A 557 -29.51 -36.96 -23.80
CA GLY A 557 -29.12 -36.95 -25.24
C GLY A 557 -28.29 -38.14 -25.69
N GLY A 558 -28.32 -39.26 -24.97
CA GLY A 558 -27.51 -40.44 -25.27
C GLY A 558 -26.18 -40.48 -24.53
N ASP A 559 -25.71 -39.33 -23.98
CA ASP A 559 -24.48 -39.22 -23.25
C ASP A 559 -24.67 -39.63 -21.79
N PRO A 560 -23.92 -40.63 -21.28
CA PRO A 560 -24.07 -41.11 -19.93
C PRO A 560 -23.58 -40.12 -18.86
N GLY A 561 -24.14 -40.22 -17.64
CA GLY A 561 -23.71 -39.49 -16.45
C GLY A 561 -24.06 -40.24 -15.19
N VAL A 562 -23.43 -39.94 -14.08
CA VAL A 562 -23.67 -40.58 -12.77
C VAL A 562 -23.87 -39.49 -11.70
N LEU A 563 -24.94 -39.62 -10.93
CA LEU A 563 -25.18 -38.80 -9.73
C LEU A 563 -25.06 -39.65 -8.46
N MET A 564 -24.12 -39.34 -7.64
CA MET A 564 -23.91 -39.90 -6.31
C MET A 564 -24.36 -38.88 -5.25
N ALA A 565 -25.65 -38.92 -4.91
CA ALA A 565 -26.23 -38.11 -3.84
C ALA A 565 -26.50 -39.00 -2.62
N VAL A 566 -25.51 -39.12 -1.75
CA VAL A 566 -25.55 -40.02 -0.60
C VAL A 566 -25.49 -39.22 0.69
N GLY A 567 -26.64 -38.98 1.27
CA GLY A 567 -26.81 -38.37 2.58
C GLY A 567 -26.73 -39.36 3.72
N THR A 568 -27.13 -38.93 4.90
CA THR A 568 -27.33 -39.75 6.08
C THR A 568 -28.64 -39.36 6.77
N ALA A 569 -29.15 -40.19 7.68
CA ALA A 569 -30.34 -39.85 8.46
C ALA A 569 -30.19 -38.55 9.25
N ALA A 570 -28.96 -38.24 9.74
CA ALA A 570 -28.64 -37.02 10.48
C ALA A 570 -28.36 -35.82 9.57
N ALA A 571 -27.92 -36.07 8.33
CA ALA A 571 -27.53 -35.01 7.36
C ALA A 571 -28.06 -35.40 5.96
N PRO A 572 -29.39 -35.32 5.72
CA PRO A 572 -29.97 -35.63 4.41
C PRO A 572 -29.56 -34.56 3.39
N ILE A 573 -29.45 -34.95 2.13
CA ILE A 573 -29.31 -34.05 1.00
C ILE A 573 -30.68 -33.47 0.65
N ARG A 574 -30.75 -32.19 0.34
CA ARG A 574 -32.02 -31.51 0.08
C ARG A 574 -32.06 -30.91 -1.31
N PHE A 575 -33.06 -31.30 -2.12
CA PHE A 575 -33.38 -30.70 -3.42
C PHE A 575 -34.72 -29.98 -3.28
N VAL A 576 -34.68 -28.65 -3.14
CA VAL A 576 -35.81 -27.84 -2.73
C VAL A 576 -36.02 -26.65 -3.65
N PRO A 577 -37.18 -26.00 -3.69
CA PRO A 577 -37.38 -24.78 -4.48
C PRO A 577 -36.61 -23.60 -3.90
N ASN A 578 -36.11 -22.71 -4.75
CA ASN A 578 -35.56 -21.41 -4.35
C ASN A 578 -36.69 -20.38 -4.23
N SER A 579 -37.58 -20.59 -3.27
CA SER A 579 -38.72 -19.71 -3.01
C SER A 579 -39.11 -19.77 -1.54
N LEU A 580 -39.52 -18.65 -0.98
CA LEU A 580 -40.07 -18.55 0.38
C LEU A 580 -41.53 -19.07 0.45
N THR A 581 -42.24 -19.02 -0.67
CA THR A 581 -43.64 -19.47 -0.82
C THR A 581 -43.77 -20.41 -2.02
N PRO A 582 -43.18 -21.63 -1.95
CA PRO A 582 -43.13 -22.50 -3.10
C PRO A 582 -44.54 -23.08 -3.41
N THR A 583 -44.82 -23.24 -4.71
CA THR A 583 -45.96 -23.95 -5.23
C THR A 583 -45.53 -25.30 -5.76
N LYS A 584 -46.41 -26.30 -5.75
CA LYS A 584 -46.19 -27.59 -6.44
C LYS A 584 -45.87 -27.30 -7.91
N GLY A 585 -44.90 -28.00 -8.47
CA GLY A 585 -44.41 -27.70 -9.83
C GLY A 585 -43.51 -26.48 -9.93
N HIS A 586 -42.86 -26.04 -8.86
CA HIS A 586 -41.91 -24.88 -8.91
C HIS A 586 -40.75 -25.16 -9.86
N TRP A 587 -40.17 -26.33 -9.82
CA TRP A 587 -39.09 -26.81 -10.67
C TRP A 587 -39.40 -28.13 -11.31
N ARG A 588 -38.61 -28.58 -12.30
CA ARG A 588 -38.95 -29.75 -13.11
C ARG A 588 -38.63 -31.08 -12.45
N GLY A 589 -37.80 -31.14 -11.43
CA GLY A 589 -37.37 -32.36 -10.77
C GLY A 589 -35.99 -32.85 -11.24
N VAL A 590 -35.61 -34.02 -10.71
CA VAL A 590 -34.41 -34.75 -11.10
C VAL A 590 -34.78 -35.77 -12.16
N HIS A 591 -34.06 -35.79 -13.31
CA HIS A 591 -34.33 -36.63 -14.47
C HIS A 591 -33.16 -37.60 -14.69
N PHE A 592 -33.42 -38.90 -14.69
CA PHE A 592 -32.44 -39.95 -14.91
C PHE A 592 -32.69 -40.64 -16.27
N TRP A 593 -31.75 -40.51 -17.22
CA TRP A 593 -31.75 -41.12 -18.54
C TRP A 593 -30.67 -42.20 -18.64
N TYR A 594 -29.52 -41.91 -19.19
CA TYR A 594 -28.38 -42.82 -19.29
C TYR A 594 -27.53 -42.70 -18.01
N ALA A 595 -28.13 -43.11 -16.87
CA ALA A 595 -27.63 -42.76 -15.54
C ALA A 595 -27.21 -43.98 -14.70
N ASN A 596 -26.75 -45.04 -15.37
CA ASN A 596 -26.30 -46.28 -14.69
C ASN A 596 -25.18 -45.98 -13.68
N GLY A 597 -25.30 -46.57 -12.48
CA GLY A 597 -24.37 -46.32 -11.37
C GLY A 597 -24.77 -45.16 -10.46
N SER A 598 -25.84 -44.43 -10.79
CA SER A 598 -26.33 -43.36 -9.91
C SER A 598 -26.91 -43.92 -8.60
N LYS A 599 -26.88 -43.11 -7.54
CA LYS A 599 -27.46 -43.40 -6.25
C LYS A 599 -28.08 -42.15 -5.61
N LEU A 600 -29.33 -42.28 -5.15
CA LEU A 600 -29.98 -41.36 -4.23
C LEU A 600 -30.21 -42.08 -2.91
N ASP A 601 -29.59 -41.64 -1.82
CA ASP A 601 -29.75 -42.21 -0.50
C ASP A 601 -29.85 -41.09 0.55
N TYR A 602 -30.90 -41.14 1.37
CA TYR A 602 -31.24 -40.04 2.28
C TYR A 602 -31.36 -38.69 1.58
N VAL A 603 -32.07 -38.64 0.45
CA VAL A 603 -32.36 -37.41 -0.31
C VAL A 603 -33.81 -36.98 -0.02
N THR A 604 -34.00 -35.68 0.22
CA THR A 604 -35.32 -35.05 0.27
C THR A 604 -35.53 -34.18 -0.96
N ALA A 605 -36.50 -34.48 -1.82
CA ALA A 605 -36.88 -33.66 -2.97
C ALA A 605 -38.31 -33.16 -2.83
N THR A 606 -38.53 -31.85 -3.04
CA THR A 606 -39.85 -31.25 -2.79
C THR A 606 -40.21 -30.19 -3.86
N TYR A 607 -41.52 -30.04 -4.09
CA TYR A 607 -42.16 -29.03 -4.93
C TYR A 607 -41.73 -29.08 -6.41
N ALA A 608 -41.29 -30.21 -6.91
CA ALA A 608 -40.99 -30.38 -8.32
C ALA A 608 -42.27 -30.76 -9.13
N GLY A 609 -42.05 -31.12 -10.38
CA GLY A 609 -43.10 -31.54 -11.30
C GLY A 609 -43.61 -30.43 -12.22
N ALA A 610 -42.81 -29.39 -12.55
CA ALA A 610 -43.20 -28.32 -13.48
C ALA A 610 -43.39 -28.78 -14.95
N GLY A 611 -43.46 -30.06 -15.17
CA GLY A 611 -43.58 -30.69 -16.49
C GLY A 611 -42.23 -31.27 -16.95
N GLY A 612 -42.33 -32.35 -17.69
CA GLY A 612 -41.23 -33.12 -18.26
C GLY A 612 -41.71 -33.97 -19.40
N ASN A 613 -40.81 -34.67 -20.06
CA ASN A 613 -41.14 -35.45 -21.25
C ASN A 613 -41.96 -36.72 -20.90
N ILE A 614 -41.75 -37.30 -19.74
CA ILE A 614 -42.53 -38.45 -19.26
C ILE A 614 -43.38 -38.15 -18.01
N GLY A 615 -43.66 -36.87 -17.73
CA GLY A 615 -44.53 -36.58 -16.60
C GLY A 615 -43.88 -35.65 -15.58
N THR A 616 -44.57 -35.54 -14.44
CA THR A 616 -44.39 -34.52 -13.46
C THR A 616 -44.08 -35.18 -12.10
N GLY A 617 -42.81 -35.40 -11.80
CA GLY A 617 -42.38 -35.99 -10.53
C GLY A 617 -41.29 -35.18 -9.85
N ASN A 618 -41.11 -35.41 -8.53
CA ASN A 618 -39.89 -34.93 -7.88
C ASN A 618 -38.66 -35.61 -8.48
N VAL A 619 -38.81 -36.90 -8.87
CA VAL A 619 -37.82 -37.67 -9.62
C VAL A 619 -38.50 -38.33 -10.81
N ASN A 620 -37.85 -38.32 -11.96
CA ASN A 620 -38.32 -38.90 -13.21
C ASN A 620 -37.26 -39.88 -13.74
N VAL A 621 -37.59 -41.15 -13.86
CA VAL A 621 -36.68 -42.23 -14.28
C VAL A 621 -37.08 -42.73 -15.66
N TYR A 622 -36.27 -42.50 -16.68
CA TYR A 622 -36.56 -42.76 -18.08
C TYR A 622 -36.05 -44.14 -18.56
N ARG A 623 -35.11 -44.73 -17.83
CA ARG A 623 -34.52 -46.04 -18.14
C ARG A 623 -34.32 -46.84 -16.87
N GLU A 624 -34.40 -48.18 -17.00
CA GLU A 624 -34.15 -49.05 -15.88
C GLU A 624 -32.71 -48.94 -15.36
N ILE A 625 -32.55 -48.56 -14.10
CA ILE A 625 -31.25 -48.39 -13.41
C ILE A 625 -31.19 -49.35 -12.20
N GLY A 626 -32.31 -50.03 -11.87
CA GLY A 626 -32.46 -50.81 -10.66
C GLY A 626 -32.82 -49.97 -9.43
N GLY A 627 -32.68 -50.55 -8.27
CA GLY A 627 -33.11 -49.94 -7.02
C GLY A 627 -32.15 -48.90 -6.43
N PHE A 628 -31.85 -47.84 -7.16
CA PHE A 628 -30.83 -46.82 -6.81
C PHE A 628 -31.36 -45.71 -5.87
N ILE A 629 -32.66 -45.66 -5.58
CA ILE A 629 -33.29 -44.65 -4.71
C ILE A 629 -33.71 -45.32 -3.40
N THR A 630 -33.07 -44.95 -2.30
CA THR A 630 -33.28 -45.55 -0.97
C THR A 630 -33.39 -44.50 0.12
N ASN A 631 -34.09 -44.81 1.22
CA ASN A 631 -34.20 -43.95 2.43
C ASN A 631 -34.59 -42.49 2.16
N SER A 632 -35.24 -42.19 1.04
CA SER A 632 -35.44 -40.84 0.51
C SER A 632 -36.88 -40.38 0.66
N THR A 633 -37.10 -39.06 0.64
CA THR A 633 -38.41 -38.44 0.88
C THR A 633 -38.82 -37.56 -0.31
N PHE A 634 -40.04 -37.80 -0.85
CA PHE A 634 -40.57 -37.08 -2.01
C PHE A 634 -41.96 -36.49 -1.69
N ARG A 635 -42.05 -35.15 -1.64
CA ARG A 635 -43.26 -34.45 -1.21
C ARG A 635 -43.61 -33.26 -2.08
N ASN A 636 -44.89 -32.89 -2.05
CA ASN A 636 -45.44 -31.67 -2.64
C ASN A 636 -45.19 -31.55 -4.14
N SER A 637 -45.08 -32.65 -4.90
CA SER A 637 -45.00 -32.62 -6.36
C SER A 637 -46.37 -32.24 -6.96
N SER A 638 -46.37 -31.51 -8.08
CA SER A 638 -47.59 -31.34 -8.90
C SER A 638 -47.97 -32.58 -9.67
N GLY A 639 -47.14 -33.61 -9.66
CA GLY A 639 -47.40 -34.95 -10.16
C GLY A 639 -47.09 -35.99 -9.09
N CYS A 640 -46.38 -37.04 -9.46
CA CYS A 640 -46.03 -38.12 -8.53
C CYS A 640 -44.77 -37.80 -7.70
N GLY A 641 -44.55 -38.54 -6.61
CA GLY A 641 -43.26 -38.50 -5.92
C GLY A 641 -42.14 -38.98 -6.84
N ILE A 642 -42.35 -40.12 -7.51
CA ILE A 642 -41.45 -40.63 -8.55
C ILE A 642 -42.31 -40.96 -9.78
N THR A 643 -41.85 -40.52 -10.98
CA THR A 643 -42.44 -40.94 -12.26
C THR A 643 -41.48 -41.88 -12.97
N VAL A 644 -41.93 -43.02 -13.43
CA VAL A 644 -41.16 -44.01 -14.18
C VAL A 644 -41.70 -44.16 -15.60
N SER A 645 -40.84 -44.45 -16.57
CA SER A 645 -41.22 -44.63 -17.96
C SER A 645 -41.84 -46.03 -18.17
N ASP A 646 -42.90 -46.11 -19.03
CA ASP A 646 -43.41 -47.35 -19.58
C ASP A 646 -42.63 -47.85 -20.83
N GLY A 647 -41.64 -47.07 -21.29
CA GLY A 647 -40.85 -47.35 -22.47
C GLY A 647 -41.44 -46.81 -23.77
N SER A 648 -42.56 -46.10 -23.73
CA SER A 648 -43.20 -45.52 -24.92
C SER A 648 -42.57 -44.23 -25.41
N TYR A 649 -41.82 -43.53 -24.56
CA TYR A 649 -41.17 -42.30 -24.88
C TYR A 649 -39.83 -42.55 -25.64
N THR A 650 -39.53 -41.73 -26.64
CA THR A 650 -38.29 -41.86 -27.42
C THR A 650 -37.05 -41.93 -26.51
N ASP A 651 -36.16 -42.87 -26.78
CA ASP A 651 -34.93 -43.15 -25.99
C ASP A 651 -35.15 -43.63 -24.53
N SER A 652 -36.41 -43.86 -24.12
CA SER A 652 -36.70 -44.46 -22.80
C SER A 652 -36.78 -46.02 -22.89
N THR A 653 -36.76 -46.66 -21.75
CA THR A 653 -37.08 -48.07 -21.58
C THR A 653 -38.09 -48.22 -20.45
N ALA A 654 -38.92 -49.29 -20.52
CA ALA A 654 -39.79 -49.58 -19.40
C ALA A 654 -39.01 -49.78 -18.10
N VAL A 655 -39.42 -49.07 -17.06
CA VAL A 655 -38.84 -49.14 -15.71
C VAL A 655 -39.74 -50.00 -14.85
N THR A 656 -39.23 -51.14 -14.43
CA THR A 656 -39.99 -52.15 -13.66
C THR A 656 -39.78 -52.02 -12.15
N THR A 657 -38.76 -51.25 -11.72
CA THR A 657 -38.46 -51.05 -10.31
C THR A 657 -39.59 -50.30 -9.61
N ASN A 658 -40.14 -50.90 -8.53
CA ASN A 658 -41.11 -50.26 -7.65
C ASN A 658 -40.44 -49.63 -6.45
N PHE A 659 -40.16 -48.33 -6.55
CA PHE A 659 -39.50 -47.54 -5.49
C PHE A 659 -40.37 -47.31 -4.25
N THR A 660 -41.66 -47.69 -4.28
CA THR A 660 -42.54 -47.64 -3.10
C THR A 660 -42.43 -48.89 -2.20
N SER A 661 -41.69 -49.92 -2.67
CA SER A 661 -41.45 -51.14 -1.88
C SER A 661 -40.72 -50.79 -0.57
N ALA A 662 -41.15 -51.48 0.50
CA ALA A 662 -40.49 -51.33 1.82
C ALA A 662 -38.99 -51.61 1.81
N THR A 663 -38.48 -52.36 0.82
CA THR A 663 -37.06 -52.63 0.62
C THR A 663 -36.25 -51.35 0.41
N TYR A 664 -36.83 -50.32 -0.20
CA TYR A 664 -36.16 -49.05 -0.48
C TYR A 664 -36.34 -48.01 0.61
N ASN A 665 -37.29 -48.22 1.55
CA ASN A 665 -37.57 -47.34 2.69
C ASN A 665 -37.79 -45.86 2.28
N ASN A 666 -38.41 -45.60 1.12
CA ASN A 666 -38.75 -44.28 0.66
C ASN A 666 -40.09 -43.80 1.27
N THR A 667 -40.19 -42.49 1.51
CA THR A 667 -41.40 -41.85 2.02
C THR A 667 -41.97 -40.84 1.02
N PHE A 668 -43.30 -40.79 0.96
CA PHE A 668 -44.03 -39.93 0.02
C PHE A 668 -45.09 -39.11 0.75
N GLY A 669 -45.40 -37.91 0.27
CA GLY A 669 -46.43 -37.10 0.91
C GLY A 669 -46.91 -35.92 0.09
N ASN A 670 -48.22 -35.72 0.04
CA ASN A 670 -48.86 -34.55 -0.58
C ASN A 670 -48.47 -34.30 -2.06
N ASN A 671 -48.21 -35.37 -2.82
CA ASN A 671 -47.98 -35.30 -4.27
C ASN A 671 -49.33 -35.46 -4.99
N ASP A 672 -49.63 -34.63 -5.99
CA ASP A 672 -50.94 -34.63 -6.66
C ASP A 672 -51.21 -35.91 -7.45
N GLY A 673 -50.19 -36.51 -8.02
CA GLY A 673 -50.27 -37.79 -8.76
C GLY A 673 -50.06 -39.04 -7.91
N GLY A 674 -49.75 -38.89 -6.61
CA GLY A 674 -49.51 -40.03 -5.71
C GLY A 674 -48.03 -40.35 -5.47
N THR A 675 -47.73 -41.61 -5.13
CA THR A 675 -46.37 -42.04 -4.74
C THR A 675 -45.46 -42.30 -5.92
N GLN A 676 -45.81 -43.27 -6.75
CA GLN A 676 -45.14 -43.61 -8.02
C GLN A 676 -46.15 -43.71 -9.15
N CYS A 677 -45.87 -43.13 -10.29
CA CYS A 677 -46.61 -43.22 -11.54
C CYS A 677 -45.77 -43.87 -12.61
N THR A 678 -46.42 -44.58 -13.52
CA THR A 678 -45.85 -45.06 -14.79
C THR A 678 -46.44 -44.25 -15.92
N ASN A 679 -45.63 -43.72 -16.82
CA ASN A 679 -46.08 -42.80 -17.86
C ASN A 679 -45.34 -43.02 -19.18
#